data_aa2286d079885450f3f509f67346f507
#
_entry.id   aa2286d079885450f3f509f67346f507
#
_cell.length_a   1.000
_cell.length_b   1.000
_cell.length_c   1.000
_cell.angle_alpha   90.00
_cell.angle_beta   90.00
_cell.angle_gamma   90.00
#
_symmetry.space_group_name_H-M   'P 1'
#
loop_
_entity.id
_entity.type
_entity.pdbx_description
1 polymer ?
#
loop_
_entity_poly.entity_id
_entity_poly.type
_entity_poly.pdbx_seq_one_letter_code
_entity_poly.pdbx_strand_id
1 'polypeptide(L)'
;MEAINTKSFKEQISEGIPTELPSPKTYEIDINHAPKRKEILSDEEKKLALRNALRYFEPNHHATLLPEFREELEKYGRIYMYRLRPDYRMYARPISEYPGKSEQAKAIMLMIQNNLDYAVAQHPHELITYGGNGAVFQNWAQYRLTMKYLSEMTDEQTLVMYSGHPMGLFPSHKDAPRVVVTNGMVIPNYSKPDDWEKMNALGVSQYGQMTAGSYMYIGPQGIVHGTTITVLNGFRKIKKDPVSALFVTSGLGGMSGAQPKAGNIAGCVTVCAEVNPKITHIRHSQGWINEVIENVDDLVIRVRKAQAEKEVVSIAYLGNIVDVWERFDSENIHIDLGSDQTSLHNPWAGGYYPVGLSFEESNELMANNPELFKTKVKETLVRHAVAVNKHTAKGTYFFDYGNAFLLEASRAGADVMAIDGIHFKYPSYVQDIIGPMCFDYGFGPFRWVCASGKPEDLVKTDQIACDVLEEMAKTAPMEIQQQMQDNIKWIKEAQKNKLVVGSQARILYADAEGRMKIAEAFNKAIAKNEIGFVILGRDHHDVSGTDSPYRETSNIYDGSSFTADMAIHNVIGDSFRGATWVSIHNGGGVGWGEVINGGFGMVLDGTEDSDRRLKSMLFWDVNNGIARRNWARNEGAIFAIKRAMETQPLLKVTIPNVVDDDLL
;
A
#
# COMPACT_ATOMS: atom_id res chain seq x y z
N MET A 1 34.02 -25.46 -9.02
CA MET A 1 34.54 -24.16 -8.52
C MET A 1 33.60 -23.11 -9.08
N GLU A 2 32.75 -22.55 -8.26
CA GLU A 2 31.98 -21.35 -8.65
C GLU A 2 32.98 -20.24 -8.91
N ALA A 3 32.89 -19.62 -10.08
CA ALA A 3 33.68 -18.44 -10.39
C ALA A 3 33.29 -17.35 -9.39
N ILE A 4 34.18 -17.03 -8.48
CA ILE A 4 34.00 -15.91 -7.54
C ILE A 4 33.78 -14.67 -8.39
N ASN A 5 32.58 -14.11 -8.36
CA ASN A 5 32.27 -12.86 -9.03
C ASN A 5 33.13 -11.75 -8.40
N THR A 6 34.15 -11.32 -9.13
CA THR A 6 35.12 -10.32 -8.65
C THR A 6 34.62 -8.87 -8.78
N LYS A 7 33.45 -8.67 -9.42
CA LYS A 7 32.86 -7.34 -9.64
C LYS A 7 32.33 -6.75 -8.33
N SER A 8 32.63 -5.49 -8.08
CA SER A 8 32.05 -4.72 -6.98
C SER A 8 30.54 -4.55 -7.14
N PHE A 9 29.84 -4.20 -6.05
CA PHE A 9 28.39 -3.90 -6.11
C PHE A 9 28.07 -2.83 -7.17
N LYS A 10 28.88 -1.76 -7.25
CA LYS A 10 28.68 -0.68 -8.22
C LYS A 10 28.79 -1.16 -9.67
N GLU A 11 29.72 -2.05 -9.95
CA GLU A 11 29.88 -2.64 -11.28
C GLU A 11 28.71 -3.56 -11.63
N GLN A 12 28.31 -4.42 -10.69
CA GLN A 12 27.20 -5.36 -10.91
C GLN A 12 25.86 -4.66 -11.15
N ILE A 13 25.54 -3.62 -10.37
CA ILE A 13 24.23 -2.92 -10.48
C ILE A 13 24.16 -2.05 -11.75
N SER A 14 25.29 -1.60 -12.28
CA SER A 14 25.38 -0.79 -13.51
C SER A 14 25.49 -1.63 -14.79
N GLU A 15 25.70 -2.93 -14.69
CA GLU A 15 26.00 -3.78 -15.84
C GLU A 15 24.84 -3.86 -16.85
N GLY A 16 23.58 -3.86 -16.35
CA GLY A 16 22.40 -4.10 -17.19
C GLY A 16 22.25 -5.58 -17.58
N ILE A 17 21.87 -5.85 -18.84
CA ILE A 17 21.83 -7.22 -19.37
C ILE A 17 23.27 -7.67 -19.61
N PRO A 18 23.74 -8.75 -18.98
CA PRO A 18 25.10 -9.22 -19.16
C PRO A 18 25.38 -9.68 -20.59
N THR A 19 26.54 -9.35 -21.13
CA THR A 19 27.00 -9.82 -22.44
C THR A 19 27.19 -11.33 -22.44
N GLU A 20 27.68 -11.89 -21.34
CA GLU A 20 27.77 -13.32 -21.10
C GLU A 20 26.67 -13.74 -20.12
N LEU A 21 25.94 -14.80 -20.45
CA LEU A 21 24.87 -15.27 -19.57
C LEU A 21 25.45 -15.80 -18.24
N PRO A 22 24.93 -15.34 -17.08
CA PRO A 22 25.31 -15.93 -15.80
C PRO A 22 24.87 -17.40 -15.74
N SER A 23 25.43 -18.17 -14.84
CA SER A 23 24.98 -19.55 -14.59
C SER A 23 23.50 -19.58 -14.20
N PRO A 24 22.76 -20.65 -14.55
CA PRO A 24 21.39 -20.84 -14.08
C PRO A 24 21.30 -20.73 -12.57
N LYS A 25 20.28 -20.05 -12.06
CA LYS A 25 20.05 -19.90 -10.61
C LYS A 25 19.32 -21.11 -10.06
N THR A 26 19.71 -21.52 -8.86
CA THR A 26 19.00 -22.57 -8.12
C THR A 26 17.68 -22.01 -7.58
N TYR A 27 16.63 -22.82 -7.60
CA TYR A 27 15.38 -22.50 -6.92
C TYR A 27 15.58 -22.70 -5.40
N GLU A 28 15.43 -21.63 -4.64
CA GLU A 28 15.66 -21.62 -3.18
C GLU A 28 14.34 -21.91 -2.45
N ILE A 29 14.22 -23.10 -1.91
CA ILE A 29 12.99 -23.62 -1.29
C ILE A 29 12.59 -22.85 -0.01
N ASP A 30 13.55 -22.24 0.66
CA ASP A 30 13.34 -21.51 1.92
C ASP A 30 12.81 -20.09 1.72
N ILE A 31 12.73 -19.63 0.48
CA ILE A 31 12.18 -18.33 0.13
C ILE A 31 10.67 -18.43 -0.08
N ASN A 32 9.94 -17.39 0.32
CA ASN A 32 8.50 -17.29 0.08
C ASN A 32 8.25 -16.94 -1.39
N HIS A 33 7.94 -17.94 -2.20
CA HIS A 33 7.67 -17.78 -3.63
C HIS A 33 6.20 -17.43 -3.92
N ALA A 34 5.98 -16.70 -5.02
CA ALA A 34 4.64 -16.44 -5.52
C ALA A 34 3.98 -17.75 -5.99
N PRO A 35 2.66 -17.92 -5.77
CA PRO A 35 1.95 -19.09 -6.27
C PRO A 35 1.96 -19.11 -7.81
N LYS A 36 1.81 -20.31 -8.38
CA LYS A 36 1.61 -20.46 -9.83
C LYS A 36 0.44 -19.59 -10.28
N ARG A 37 0.65 -18.82 -11.33
CA ARG A 37 -0.40 -17.98 -11.93
C ARG A 37 -1.26 -18.80 -12.89
N LYS A 38 -2.49 -18.32 -13.12
CA LYS A 38 -3.44 -18.94 -14.05
C LYS A 38 -2.80 -19.09 -15.44
N GLU A 39 -2.93 -20.26 -16.03
CA GLU A 39 -2.63 -20.50 -17.44
C GLU A 39 -3.78 -19.94 -18.29
N ILE A 40 -3.50 -18.95 -19.10
CA ILE A 40 -4.52 -18.22 -19.87
C ILE A 40 -4.13 -18.04 -21.33
N LEU A 41 -2.88 -18.34 -21.69
CA LEU A 41 -2.35 -18.16 -23.04
C LEU A 41 -2.64 -19.36 -23.92
N SER A 42 -3.12 -19.12 -25.13
CA SER A 42 -3.11 -20.10 -26.21
C SER A 42 -1.67 -20.41 -26.68
N ASP A 43 -1.48 -21.46 -27.47
CA ASP A 43 -0.15 -21.84 -27.95
C ASP A 43 0.52 -20.75 -28.81
N GLU A 44 -0.25 -20.00 -29.60
CA GLU A 44 0.27 -18.85 -30.33
C GLU A 44 0.63 -17.68 -29.42
N GLU A 45 -0.15 -17.45 -28.39
CA GLU A 45 0.15 -16.42 -27.37
C GLU A 45 1.36 -16.81 -26.50
N LYS A 46 1.58 -18.10 -26.20
CA LYS A 46 2.82 -18.58 -25.56
C LYS A 46 4.05 -18.27 -26.42
N LYS A 47 3.97 -18.47 -27.73
CA LYS A 47 5.04 -18.07 -28.66
C LYS A 47 5.31 -16.57 -28.62
N LEU A 48 4.24 -15.76 -28.53
CA LEU A 48 4.36 -14.30 -28.40
C LEU A 48 5.01 -13.91 -27.07
N ALA A 49 4.63 -14.52 -25.94
CA ALA A 49 5.25 -14.31 -24.64
C ALA A 49 6.75 -14.62 -24.65
N LEU A 50 7.14 -15.75 -25.24
CA LEU A 50 8.54 -16.12 -25.41
C LEU A 50 9.32 -15.13 -26.29
N ARG A 51 8.70 -14.66 -27.39
CA ARG A 51 9.30 -13.61 -28.24
C ARG A 51 9.49 -12.30 -27.46
N ASN A 52 8.51 -11.91 -26.65
CA ASN A 52 8.60 -10.74 -25.78
C ASN A 52 9.68 -10.88 -24.69
N ALA A 53 9.90 -12.08 -24.19
CA ALA A 53 10.97 -12.34 -23.24
C ALA A 53 12.36 -12.33 -23.90
N LEU A 54 12.49 -12.94 -25.05
CA LEU A 54 13.78 -13.03 -25.76
C LEU A 54 14.26 -11.69 -26.33
N ARG A 55 13.37 -10.72 -26.58
CA ARG A 55 13.75 -9.40 -27.12
C ARG A 55 14.72 -8.59 -26.26
N TYR A 56 14.92 -8.97 -25.00
CA TYR A 56 15.91 -8.35 -24.11
C TYR A 56 17.35 -8.76 -24.41
N PHE A 57 17.57 -9.80 -25.21
CA PHE A 57 18.84 -10.48 -25.37
C PHE A 57 19.32 -10.47 -26.81
N GLU A 58 20.64 -10.49 -26.99
CA GLU A 58 21.26 -10.71 -28.29
C GLU A 58 20.88 -12.09 -28.87
N PRO A 59 20.73 -12.21 -30.19
CA PRO A 59 20.26 -13.45 -30.85
C PRO A 59 21.06 -14.71 -30.49
N ASN A 60 22.37 -14.59 -30.20
CA ASN A 60 23.23 -15.72 -29.82
C ASN A 60 22.81 -16.40 -28.51
N HIS A 61 22.06 -15.71 -27.64
CA HIS A 61 21.55 -16.23 -26.37
C HIS A 61 20.19 -16.91 -26.50
N HIS A 62 19.45 -16.66 -27.59
CA HIS A 62 18.06 -17.11 -27.71
C HIS A 62 17.91 -18.63 -27.61
N ALA A 63 18.83 -19.41 -28.23
CA ALA A 63 18.78 -20.87 -28.17
C ALA A 63 18.99 -21.43 -26.77
N THR A 64 19.77 -20.75 -25.93
CA THR A 64 20.00 -21.13 -24.52
C THR A 64 18.83 -20.74 -23.63
N LEU A 65 18.25 -19.54 -23.82
CA LEU A 65 17.23 -18.99 -22.94
C LEU A 65 15.81 -19.49 -23.26
N LEU A 66 15.54 -19.86 -24.52
CA LEU A 66 14.20 -20.30 -24.93
C LEU A 66 13.65 -21.49 -24.11
N PRO A 67 14.42 -22.56 -23.87
CA PRO A 67 13.95 -23.67 -23.03
C PRO A 67 13.64 -23.24 -21.61
N GLU A 68 14.49 -22.39 -21.00
CA GLU A 68 14.33 -21.90 -19.64
C GLU A 68 13.07 -21.04 -19.50
N PHE A 69 12.84 -20.09 -20.40
CA PHE A 69 11.66 -19.24 -20.37
C PHE A 69 10.37 -20.02 -20.66
N ARG A 70 10.45 -21.08 -21.46
CA ARG A 70 9.32 -22.00 -21.66
C ARG A 70 9.00 -22.74 -20.37
N GLU A 71 10.01 -23.27 -19.69
CA GLU A 71 9.85 -23.94 -18.38
C GLU A 71 9.25 -23.00 -17.35
N GLU A 72 9.75 -21.76 -17.24
CA GLU A 72 9.19 -20.75 -16.32
C GLU A 72 7.72 -20.46 -16.63
N LEU A 73 7.36 -20.28 -17.90
CA LEU A 73 5.98 -20.02 -18.32
C LEU A 73 5.04 -21.19 -17.99
N GLU A 74 5.48 -22.43 -18.20
CA GLU A 74 4.70 -23.65 -17.90
C GLU A 74 4.58 -23.87 -16.38
N LYS A 75 5.68 -23.68 -15.65
CA LYS A 75 5.76 -23.96 -14.22
C LYS A 75 5.10 -22.88 -13.37
N TYR A 76 5.27 -21.60 -13.73
CA TYR A 76 4.82 -20.45 -12.91
C TYR A 76 3.69 -19.65 -13.57
N GLY A 77 3.40 -19.87 -14.84
CA GLY A 77 2.47 -19.06 -15.64
C GLY A 77 3.03 -17.69 -16.02
N ARG A 78 4.29 -17.41 -15.72
CA ARG A 78 5.00 -16.15 -15.97
C ARG A 78 6.47 -16.42 -16.25
N ILE A 79 7.13 -15.46 -16.94
CA ILE A 79 8.57 -15.51 -17.22
C ILE A 79 9.26 -14.47 -16.36
N TYR A 80 9.84 -14.90 -15.25
CA TYR A 80 10.55 -14.03 -14.29
C TYR A 80 12.02 -13.81 -14.64
N MET A 81 12.60 -14.64 -15.51
CA MET A 81 14.02 -14.64 -15.92
C MET A 81 14.97 -14.82 -14.71
N TYR A 82 14.72 -15.82 -13.90
CA TYR A 82 15.45 -16.09 -12.64
C TYR A 82 16.97 -16.14 -12.80
N ARG A 83 17.48 -16.61 -13.95
CA ARG A 83 18.92 -16.60 -14.28
C ARG A 83 19.54 -15.23 -14.11
N LEU A 84 18.78 -14.14 -14.40
CA LEU A 84 19.27 -12.77 -14.34
C LEU A 84 19.18 -12.14 -12.93
N ARG A 85 18.64 -12.84 -11.95
CA ARG A 85 18.64 -12.36 -10.58
C ARG A 85 20.07 -12.03 -10.14
N PRO A 86 20.33 -10.83 -9.59
CA PRO A 86 21.68 -10.47 -9.12
C PRO A 86 22.17 -11.37 -8.00
N ASP A 87 23.50 -11.45 -7.84
CA ASP A 87 24.13 -12.20 -6.75
C ASP A 87 24.27 -11.37 -5.46
N TYR A 88 24.17 -10.05 -5.57
CA TYR A 88 24.22 -9.17 -4.40
C TYR A 88 22.88 -9.14 -3.66
N ARG A 89 22.95 -8.98 -2.34
CA ARG A 89 21.79 -8.87 -1.48
C ARG A 89 20.98 -7.60 -1.79
N MET A 90 19.64 -7.74 -1.86
CA MET A 90 18.70 -6.63 -1.97
C MET A 90 18.43 -6.03 -0.59
N TYR A 91 18.74 -4.75 -0.40
CA TYR A 91 18.36 -3.93 0.75
C TYR A 91 18.67 -2.45 0.46
N ALA A 92 18.07 -1.54 1.23
CA ALA A 92 18.39 -0.11 1.13
C ALA A 92 19.78 0.17 1.73
N ARG A 93 20.79 0.25 0.86
CA ARG A 93 22.15 0.67 1.25
C ARG A 93 22.20 2.17 1.49
N PRO A 94 23.18 2.68 2.24
CA PRO A 94 23.46 4.10 2.26
C PRO A 94 23.56 4.67 0.83
N ILE A 95 22.96 5.84 0.60
CA ILE A 95 22.87 6.43 -0.74
C ILE A 95 24.24 6.59 -1.45
N SER A 96 25.31 6.81 -0.70
CA SER A 96 26.68 6.94 -1.22
C SER A 96 27.25 5.67 -1.87
N GLU A 97 26.66 4.52 -1.60
CA GLU A 97 27.09 3.25 -2.20
C GLU A 97 26.58 3.04 -3.63
N TYR A 98 25.57 3.80 -4.04
CA TYR A 98 25.00 3.68 -5.40
C TYR A 98 25.83 4.44 -6.45
N PRO A 99 25.90 3.94 -7.70
CA PRO A 99 26.77 4.51 -8.75
C PRO A 99 26.13 5.65 -9.55
N GLY A 100 24.93 6.10 -9.22
CA GLY A 100 24.24 7.16 -9.97
C GLY A 100 25.02 8.46 -10.06
N LYS A 101 24.83 9.21 -11.17
CA LYS A 101 25.49 10.50 -11.41
C LYS A 101 24.85 11.66 -10.63
N SER A 102 23.60 11.48 -10.16
CA SER A 102 22.90 12.43 -9.31
C SER A 102 22.37 11.74 -8.05
N GLU A 103 22.14 12.50 -6.98
CA GLU A 103 21.57 11.97 -5.74
C GLU A 103 20.13 11.49 -5.96
N GLN A 104 19.41 12.10 -6.91
CA GLN A 104 18.07 11.70 -7.31
C GLN A 104 18.07 10.28 -7.91
N ALA A 105 18.98 9.98 -8.83
CA ALA A 105 19.11 8.65 -9.41
C ALA A 105 19.51 7.59 -8.37
N LYS A 106 20.44 7.92 -7.47
CA LYS A 106 20.84 7.04 -6.36
C LYS A 106 19.70 6.76 -5.39
N ALA A 107 18.88 7.77 -5.08
CA ALA A 107 17.71 7.63 -4.22
C ALA A 107 16.66 6.69 -4.83
N ILE A 108 16.42 6.76 -6.14
CA ILE A 108 15.51 5.85 -6.83
C ILE A 108 16.04 4.42 -6.79
N MET A 109 17.35 4.20 -7.03
CA MET A 109 17.98 2.88 -6.89
C MET A 109 17.83 2.32 -5.48
N LEU A 110 18.05 3.15 -4.46
CA LEU A 110 17.88 2.79 -3.04
C LEU A 110 16.46 2.32 -2.78
N MET A 111 15.45 3.07 -3.21
CA MET A 111 14.05 2.75 -2.97
C MET A 111 13.60 1.50 -3.72
N ILE A 112 14.08 1.27 -4.95
CA ILE A 112 13.83 0.03 -5.68
C ILE A 112 14.40 -1.17 -4.90
N GLN A 113 15.64 -1.07 -4.40
CA GLN A 113 16.24 -2.14 -3.61
C GLN A 113 15.57 -2.35 -2.25
N ASN A 114 15.09 -1.28 -1.61
CA ASN A 114 14.27 -1.39 -0.40
C ASN A 114 13.01 -2.21 -0.65
N ASN A 115 12.31 -1.96 -1.77
CA ASN A 115 11.07 -2.67 -2.12
C ASN A 115 11.30 -4.14 -2.48
N LEU A 116 12.52 -4.54 -2.77
CA LEU A 116 12.94 -5.92 -3.08
C LEU A 116 13.76 -6.57 -1.96
N ASP A 117 13.97 -5.90 -0.83
CA ASP A 117 14.61 -6.47 0.36
C ASP A 117 13.78 -7.67 0.84
N TYR A 118 14.44 -8.78 1.14
CA TYR A 118 13.79 -10.01 1.63
C TYR A 118 13.05 -9.82 2.96
N ALA A 119 13.42 -8.80 3.74
CA ALA A 119 12.69 -8.41 4.93
C ALA A 119 11.41 -7.60 4.63
N VAL A 120 11.30 -7.04 3.43
CA VAL A 120 10.22 -6.13 2.99
C VAL A 120 9.29 -6.81 1.98
N ALA A 121 9.86 -7.44 0.94
CA ALA A 121 9.13 -8.02 -0.17
C ALA A 121 8.44 -9.34 0.21
N GLN A 122 7.20 -9.51 -0.22
CA GLN A 122 6.43 -10.73 -0.02
C GLN A 122 7.01 -11.91 -0.82
N HIS A 123 7.36 -11.67 -2.10
CA HIS A 123 7.95 -12.66 -3.00
C HIS A 123 9.12 -12.02 -3.74
N PRO A 124 10.28 -11.90 -3.08
CA PRO A 124 11.41 -11.12 -3.60
C PRO A 124 11.97 -11.67 -4.90
N HIS A 125 11.94 -12.99 -5.13
CA HIS A 125 12.43 -13.61 -6.37
C HIS A 125 11.51 -13.36 -7.56
N GLU A 126 10.23 -13.14 -7.32
CA GLU A 126 9.23 -12.79 -8.32
C GLU A 126 8.98 -11.27 -8.40
N LEU A 127 9.82 -10.47 -7.74
CA LEU A 127 9.79 -9.00 -7.77
C LEU A 127 8.48 -8.40 -7.21
N ILE A 128 7.82 -9.11 -6.30
CA ILE A 128 6.55 -8.72 -5.70
C ILE A 128 6.78 -8.22 -4.29
N THR A 129 6.42 -6.96 -4.03
CA THR A 129 6.58 -6.33 -2.73
C THR A 129 5.47 -6.73 -1.77
N TYR A 130 4.20 -6.59 -2.14
CA TYR A 130 3.06 -6.96 -1.27
C TYR A 130 1.77 -7.23 -2.06
N GLY A 131 0.73 -7.69 -1.35
CA GLY A 131 -0.61 -7.89 -1.91
C GLY A 131 -0.70 -9.01 -2.95
N GLY A 132 0.26 -9.93 -2.96
CA GLY A 132 0.31 -11.08 -3.85
C GLY A 132 0.65 -10.78 -5.31
N ASN A 133 0.41 -9.55 -5.77
CA ASN A 133 0.59 -9.12 -7.17
C ASN A 133 1.33 -7.78 -7.31
N GLY A 134 1.49 -7.00 -6.25
CA GLY A 134 2.09 -5.66 -6.28
C GLY A 134 3.56 -5.71 -6.67
N ALA A 135 3.82 -5.71 -7.97
CA ALA A 135 5.15 -5.90 -8.55
C ALA A 135 5.89 -4.59 -8.76
N VAL A 136 7.20 -4.63 -8.54
CA VAL A 136 8.13 -3.55 -8.89
C VAL A 136 8.51 -3.67 -10.37
N PHE A 137 8.78 -4.88 -10.83
CA PHE A 137 9.06 -5.25 -12.22
C PHE A 137 8.38 -6.60 -12.55
N GLN A 138 8.24 -6.92 -13.83
CA GLN A 138 7.73 -8.20 -14.26
C GLN A 138 8.80 -9.30 -14.29
N ASN A 139 10.07 -8.92 -14.55
CA ASN A 139 11.19 -9.84 -14.66
C ASN A 139 12.53 -9.17 -14.33
N TRP A 140 13.56 -9.97 -14.12
CA TRP A 140 14.88 -9.50 -13.72
C TRP A 140 15.66 -8.75 -14.81
N ALA A 141 15.31 -8.92 -16.09
CA ALA A 141 15.90 -8.10 -17.15
C ALA A 141 15.46 -6.63 -17.04
N GLN A 142 14.19 -6.39 -16.72
CA GLN A 142 13.67 -5.04 -16.49
C GLN A 142 14.38 -4.36 -15.31
N TYR A 143 14.57 -5.08 -14.19
CA TYR A 143 15.34 -4.58 -13.06
C TYR A 143 16.75 -4.17 -13.46
N ARG A 144 17.51 -5.06 -14.13
CA ARG A 144 18.88 -4.78 -14.54
C ARG A 144 19.00 -3.58 -15.48
N LEU A 145 18.13 -3.50 -16.49
CA LEU A 145 18.10 -2.37 -17.41
C LEU A 145 17.75 -1.06 -16.70
N THR A 146 16.81 -1.07 -15.78
CA THR A 146 16.44 0.12 -15.00
C THR A 146 17.62 0.61 -14.18
N MET A 147 18.32 -0.29 -13.48
CA MET A 147 19.49 0.08 -12.68
C MET A 147 20.63 0.62 -13.55
N LYS A 148 20.85 0.04 -14.72
CA LYS A 148 21.82 0.58 -15.70
C LYS A 148 21.45 2.00 -16.12
N TYR A 149 20.22 2.23 -16.56
CA TYR A 149 19.77 3.57 -16.98
C TYR A 149 19.90 4.59 -15.85
N LEU A 150 19.52 4.23 -14.61
CA LEU A 150 19.68 5.09 -13.45
C LEU A 150 21.14 5.41 -13.14
N SER A 151 22.07 4.46 -13.36
CA SER A 151 23.51 4.68 -13.17
C SER A 151 24.11 5.64 -14.21
N GLU A 152 23.56 5.67 -15.40
CA GLU A 152 24.04 6.43 -16.55
C GLU A 152 23.37 7.79 -16.72
N MET A 153 22.14 7.94 -16.22
CA MET A 153 21.33 9.14 -16.45
C MET A 153 21.93 10.41 -15.87
N THR A 154 21.73 11.51 -16.58
CA THR A 154 22.08 12.87 -16.17
C THR A 154 20.84 13.62 -15.67
N ASP A 155 21.03 14.83 -15.13
CA ASP A 155 19.94 15.71 -14.71
C ASP A 155 19.10 16.27 -15.87
N GLU A 156 19.56 16.10 -17.10
CA GLU A 156 18.84 16.49 -18.32
C GLU A 156 18.14 15.32 -19.02
N GLN A 157 17.84 14.26 -18.27
CA GLN A 157 17.18 13.06 -18.79
C GLN A 157 16.06 12.58 -17.88
N THR A 158 15.03 12.00 -18.49
CA THR A 158 13.93 11.29 -17.83
C THR A 158 13.89 9.85 -18.33
N LEU A 159 13.89 8.90 -17.42
CA LEU A 159 13.62 7.49 -17.70
C LEU A 159 12.12 7.27 -17.80
N VAL A 160 11.66 6.80 -18.94
CA VAL A 160 10.25 6.46 -19.19
C VAL A 160 10.05 4.96 -19.02
N MET A 161 9.05 4.57 -18.23
CA MET A 161 8.79 3.17 -17.88
C MET A 161 7.33 2.79 -18.12
N TYR A 162 7.11 1.71 -18.86
CA TYR A 162 5.80 1.12 -19.12
C TYR A 162 5.71 -0.26 -18.45
N SER A 163 4.88 -0.39 -17.43
CA SER A 163 4.62 -1.67 -16.74
C SER A 163 5.92 -2.43 -16.39
N GLY A 164 6.87 -1.72 -15.76
CA GLY A 164 8.16 -2.25 -15.36
C GLY A 164 9.24 -2.23 -16.45
N HIS A 165 8.86 -2.12 -17.73
CA HIS A 165 9.84 -2.05 -18.81
C HIS A 165 10.41 -0.63 -18.99
N PRO A 166 11.74 -0.46 -18.86
CA PRO A 166 12.39 0.82 -19.13
C PRO A 166 12.49 1.05 -20.65
N MET A 167 11.67 1.98 -21.14
CA MET A 167 11.65 2.34 -22.57
C MET A 167 12.92 3.05 -23.00
N GLY A 168 13.55 3.83 -22.11
CA GLY A 168 14.80 4.52 -22.34
C GLY A 168 14.88 5.88 -21.69
N LEU A 169 16.07 6.50 -21.80
CA LEU A 169 16.36 7.86 -21.35
C LEU A 169 16.01 8.86 -22.44
N PHE A 170 15.15 9.81 -22.11
CA PHE A 170 14.74 10.87 -23.02
C PHE A 170 15.31 12.23 -22.56
N PRO A 171 15.73 13.11 -23.49
CA PRO A 171 16.11 14.47 -23.15
C PRO A 171 15.03 15.18 -22.33
N SER A 172 15.43 15.89 -21.29
CA SER A 172 14.55 16.57 -20.37
C SER A 172 15.27 17.77 -19.76
N HIS A 173 14.87 18.22 -18.58
CA HIS A 173 15.51 19.30 -17.84
C HIS A 173 15.49 19.01 -16.34
N LYS A 174 16.30 19.71 -15.57
CA LYS A 174 16.51 19.45 -14.13
C LYS A 174 15.23 19.52 -13.28
N ASP A 175 14.22 20.27 -13.70
CA ASP A 175 12.95 20.39 -12.96
C ASP A 175 11.94 19.28 -13.30
N ALA A 176 12.17 18.52 -14.37
CA ALA A 176 11.33 17.38 -14.72
C ALA A 176 11.62 16.15 -13.83
N PRO A 177 10.66 15.25 -13.66
CA PRO A 177 10.90 13.97 -12.99
C PRO A 177 12.02 13.19 -13.66
N ARG A 178 12.88 12.56 -12.83
CA ARG A 178 13.92 11.62 -13.31
C ARG A 178 13.31 10.33 -13.85
N VAL A 179 12.18 9.90 -13.29
CA VAL A 179 11.46 8.68 -13.73
C VAL A 179 9.96 8.97 -13.79
N VAL A 180 9.33 8.51 -14.86
CA VAL A 180 7.87 8.49 -15.03
C VAL A 180 7.43 7.05 -15.28
N VAL A 181 6.57 6.54 -14.40
CA VAL A 181 6.11 5.14 -14.41
C VAL A 181 4.61 5.08 -14.67
N THR A 182 4.21 4.20 -15.59
CA THR A 182 2.82 3.77 -15.73
C THR A 182 2.71 2.26 -15.57
N ASN A 183 1.74 1.78 -14.81
CA ASN A 183 1.50 0.35 -14.63
C ASN A 183 0.03 0.01 -14.85
N GLY A 184 -0.24 -1.04 -15.63
CA GLY A 184 -1.58 -1.58 -15.80
C GLY A 184 -2.60 -0.63 -16.45
N MET A 185 -2.15 0.39 -17.17
CA MET A 185 -3.01 1.39 -17.81
C MET A 185 -3.65 0.83 -19.08
N VAL A 186 -4.61 -0.07 -18.88
CA VAL A 186 -5.33 -0.77 -19.96
C VAL A 186 -6.58 0.03 -20.34
N ILE A 187 -6.87 0.07 -21.64
CA ILE A 187 -8.06 0.76 -22.17
C ILE A 187 -9.33 0.12 -21.57
N PRO A 188 -10.31 0.91 -21.07
CA PRO A 188 -11.41 0.39 -20.25
C PRO A 188 -12.19 -0.80 -20.82
N ASN A 189 -12.49 -0.83 -22.12
CA ASN A 189 -13.23 -1.94 -22.74
C ASN A 189 -12.44 -3.26 -22.82
N TYR A 190 -11.13 -3.21 -22.54
CA TYR A 190 -10.19 -4.34 -22.60
C TYR A 190 -9.56 -4.62 -21.24
N SER A 191 -10.20 -4.17 -20.15
CA SER A 191 -9.68 -4.25 -18.79
C SER A 191 -10.52 -5.18 -17.89
N LYS A 192 -10.95 -6.32 -18.42
CA LYS A 192 -11.53 -7.41 -17.64
C LYS A 192 -10.42 -8.20 -16.93
N PRO A 193 -10.71 -8.90 -15.82
CA PRO A 193 -9.71 -9.68 -15.09
C PRO A 193 -8.87 -10.62 -15.97
N ASP A 194 -9.49 -11.34 -16.91
CA ASP A 194 -8.77 -12.24 -17.83
C ASP A 194 -7.92 -11.49 -18.87
N ASP A 195 -8.32 -10.29 -19.30
CA ASP A 195 -7.50 -9.46 -20.20
C ASP A 195 -6.21 -9.02 -19.49
N TRP A 196 -6.30 -8.60 -18.24
CA TRP A 196 -5.12 -8.24 -17.46
C TRP A 196 -4.19 -9.46 -17.23
N GLU A 197 -4.74 -10.60 -16.81
CA GLU A 197 -3.95 -11.83 -16.61
C GLU A 197 -3.22 -12.24 -17.89
N LYS A 198 -3.89 -12.15 -19.04
CA LYS A 198 -3.30 -12.39 -20.36
C LYS A 198 -2.15 -11.42 -20.65
N MET A 199 -2.39 -10.10 -20.53
CA MET A 199 -1.36 -9.09 -20.81
C MET A 199 -0.15 -9.21 -19.87
N ASN A 200 -0.38 -9.60 -18.63
CA ASN A 200 0.70 -9.87 -17.68
C ASN A 200 1.50 -11.13 -18.08
N ALA A 201 0.83 -12.21 -18.48
CA ALA A 201 1.50 -13.43 -18.95
C ALA A 201 2.29 -13.21 -20.26
N LEU A 202 1.80 -12.31 -21.13
CA LEU A 202 2.52 -11.86 -22.33
C LEU A 202 3.74 -10.98 -22.02
N GLY A 203 3.90 -10.52 -20.78
CA GLY A 203 4.99 -9.63 -20.36
C GLY A 203 4.84 -8.19 -20.89
N VAL A 204 3.61 -7.69 -21.08
CA VAL A 204 3.35 -6.35 -21.64
C VAL A 204 2.63 -5.40 -20.67
N SER A 205 2.01 -5.93 -19.59
CA SER A 205 1.39 -5.12 -18.55
C SER A 205 1.63 -5.73 -17.18
N GLN A 206 1.65 -4.91 -16.14
CA GLN A 206 1.77 -5.40 -14.75
C GLN A 206 0.77 -4.71 -13.84
N TYR A 207 0.45 -5.39 -12.75
CA TYR A 207 -0.35 -4.86 -11.66
C TYR A 207 0.50 -3.92 -10.80
N GLY A 208 0.20 -2.62 -10.85
CA GLY A 208 0.89 -1.61 -10.06
C GLY A 208 0.14 -1.31 -8.76
N GLN A 209 0.30 -2.15 -7.74
CA GLN A 209 -0.42 -1.97 -6.49
C GLN A 209 0.21 -0.88 -5.63
N MET A 210 -0.48 0.27 -5.51
CA MET A 210 -0.15 1.36 -4.58
C MET A 210 1.36 1.68 -4.56
N THR A 211 1.94 1.86 -3.40
CA THR A 211 3.35 2.25 -3.21
C THR A 211 4.38 1.23 -3.69
N ALA A 212 4.02 -0.03 -3.90
CA ALA A 212 4.93 -1.00 -4.53
C ALA A 212 5.33 -0.56 -5.94
N GLY A 213 4.37 -0.11 -6.74
CA GLY A 213 4.60 0.35 -8.11
C GLY A 213 5.34 1.69 -8.22
N SER A 214 5.37 2.50 -7.17
CA SER A 214 6.11 3.77 -7.11
C SER A 214 7.42 3.67 -6.33
N TYR A 215 7.83 2.49 -5.92
CA TYR A 215 9.04 2.25 -5.12
C TYR A 215 9.02 2.90 -3.72
N MET A 216 7.86 3.36 -3.24
CA MET A 216 7.72 4.09 -1.97
C MET A 216 7.16 3.25 -0.82
N TYR A 217 7.15 1.92 -0.92
CA TYR A 217 6.78 1.06 0.20
C TYR A 217 7.89 1.06 1.25
N ILE A 218 7.55 1.42 2.47
CA ILE A 218 8.48 1.57 3.61
C ILE A 218 8.30 0.46 4.68
N GLY A 219 7.73 -0.66 4.30
CA GLY A 219 7.39 -1.73 5.21
C GLY A 219 6.03 -1.52 5.90
N PRO A 220 5.73 -2.33 6.93
CA PRO A 220 4.40 -2.43 7.52
C PRO A 220 3.96 -1.22 8.35
N GLN A 221 4.87 -0.31 8.71
CA GLN A 221 4.51 0.82 9.57
C GLN A 221 3.45 1.75 8.96
N GLY A 222 3.37 1.83 7.62
CA GLY A 222 2.35 2.64 6.94
C GLY A 222 0.93 2.15 7.26
N ILE A 223 0.70 0.86 7.15
CA ILE A 223 -0.61 0.28 7.45
C ILE A 223 -0.90 0.26 8.95
N VAL A 224 0.12 0.05 9.82
CA VAL A 224 -0.07 0.14 11.27
C VAL A 224 -0.53 1.55 11.66
N HIS A 225 0.09 2.59 11.10
CA HIS A 225 -0.29 3.98 11.36
C HIS A 225 -1.73 4.24 10.87
N GLY A 226 -2.04 3.95 9.61
CA GLY A 226 -3.37 4.18 9.05
C GLY A 226 -4.46 3.43 9.81
N THR A 227 -4.20 2.18 10.23
CA THR A 227 -5.14 1.41 11.06
C THR A 227 -5.30 2.01 12.44
N THR A 228 -4.21 2.49 13.07
CA THR A 228 -4.28 3.15 14.38
C THR A 228 -5.17 4.40 14.30
N ILE A 229 -4.98 5.25 13.30
CA ILE A 229 -5.80 6.45 13.09
C ILE A 229 -7.26 6.07 12.81
N THR A 230 -7.50 5.01 12.02
CA THR A 230 -8.85 4.50 11.74
C THR A 230 -9.55 4.04 13.02
N VAL A 231 -8.90 3.23 13.85
CA VAL A 231 -9.47 2.69 15.09
C VAL A 231 -9.73 3.82 16.10
N LEU A 232 -8.80 4.75 16.29
CA LEU A 232 -8.99 5.92 17.17
C LEU A 232 -10.18 6.76 16.73
N ASN A 233 -10.29 7.08 15.45
CA ASN A 233 -11.40 7.86 14.93
C ASN A 233 -12.72 7.06 14.92
N GLY A 234 -12.68 5.76 14.71
CA GLY A 234 -13.85 4.87 14.85
C GLY A 234 -14.42 4.91 16.26
N PHE A 235 -13.58 4.81 17.29
CA PHE A 235 -14.03 4.97 18.70
C PHE A 235 -14.58 6.35 19.00
N ARG A 236 -13.96 7.43 18.47
CA ARG A 236 -14.51 8.80 18.61
C ARG A 236 -15.88 8.94 17.97
N LYS A 237 -16.06 8.35 16.79
CA LYS A 237 -17.33 8.37 16.07
C LYS A 237 -18.46 7.76 16.89
N ILE A 238 -18.22 6.64 17.54
CA ILE A 238 -19.20 5.98 18.42
C ILE A 238 -19.16 6.53 19.87
N LYS A 239 -18.36 7.56 20.13
CA LYS A 239 -18.20 8.21 21.47
C LYS A 239 -17.82 7.20 22.57
N LYS A 240 -16.93 6.26 22.24
CA LYS A 240 -16.46 5.21 23.16
C LYS A 240 -14.98 5.43 23.50
N ASP A 241 -14.64 5.26 24.78
CA ASP A 241 -13.24 5.17 25.19
C ASP A 241 -12.65 3.83 24.71
N PRO A 242 -11.47 3.79 24.10
CA PRO A 242 -10.80 2.54 23.72
C PRO A 242 -10.56 1.59 24.90
N VAL A 243 -10.37 2.10 26.10
CA VAL A 243 -10.13 1.27 27.30
C VAL A 243 -11.31 0.34 27.55
N SER A 244 -11.05 -0.97 27.56
CA SER A 244 -12.05 -2.06 27.66
C SER A 244 -12.95 -2.25 26.44
N ALA A 245 -12.85 -1.40 25.42
CA ALA A 245 -13.59 -1.59 24.17
C ALA A 245 -13.02 -2.76 23.36
N LEU A 246 -13.90 -3.46 22.63
CA LEU A 246 -13.54 -4.62 21.82
C LEU A 246 -13.57 -4.28 20.33
N PHE A 247 -12.42 -4.46 19.69
CA PHE A 247 -12.28 -4.43 18.24
C PHE A 247 -12.11 -5.85 17.70
N VAL A 248 -12.97 -6.28 16.76
CA VAL A 248 -12.90 -7.59 16.13
C VAL A 248 -12.65 -7.44 14.64
N THR A 249 -11.67 -8.19 14.13
CA THR A 249 -11.27 -8.16 12.74
C THR A 249 -10.64 -9.48 12.31
N SER A 250 -10.15 -9.59 11.06
CA SER A 250 -9.55 -10.81 10.55
C SER A 250 -8.40 -10.55 9.58
N GLY A 251 -7.57 -11.57 9.41
CA GLY A 251 -6.39 -11.58 8.57
C GLY A 251 -5.12 -11.13 9.29
N LEU A 252 -4.03 -11.89 9.12
CA LEU A 252 -2.69 -11.60 9.65
C LEU A 252 -1.62 -11.58 8.55
N GLY A 253 -2.03 -11.46 7.30
CA GLY A 253 -1.15 -11.36 6.15
C GLY A 253 -0.26 -10.11 6.15
N GLY A 254 0.30 -9.76 4.99
CA GLY A 254 1.22 -8.64 4.86
C GLY A 254 0.63 -7.30 5.31
N MET A 255 -0.60 -7.02 4.88
CA MET A 255 -1.32 -5.78 5.21
C MET A 255 -2.15 -5.95 6.49
N SER A 256 -2.94 -6.99 6.57
CA SER A 256 -3.88 -7.25 7.67
C SER A 256 -3.20 -7.50 9.02
N GLY A 257 -1.99 -8.04 9.02
CA GLY A 257 -1.21 -8.24 10.25
C GLY A 257 -0.92 -6.96 11.06
N ALA A 258 -1.17 -5.80 10.49
CA ALA A 258 -1.07 -4.52 11.19
C ALA A 258 -2.18 -4.28 12.22
N GLN A 259 -3.35 -4.89 12.07
CA GLN A 259 -4.53 -4.59 12.87
C GLN A 259 -4.38 -4.85 14.37
N PRO A 260 -3.88 -6.01 14.82
CA PRO A 260 -3.69 -6.27 16.25
C PRO A 260 -2.68 -5.29 16.88
N LYS A 261 -1.61 -4.94 16.17
CA LYS A 261 -0.63 -3.94 16.62
C LYS A 261 -1.26 -2.55 16.73
N ALA A 262 -2.06 -2.17 15.76
CA ALA A 262 -2.78 -0.90 15.77
C ALA A 262 -3.80 -0.80 16.92
N GLY A 263 -4.52 -1.89 17.22
CA GLY A 263 -5.41 -1.96 18.37
C GLY A 263 -4.68 -1.78 19.70
N ASN A 264 -3.51 -2.38 19.86
CA ASN A 264 -2.66 -2.15 21.03
C ASN A 264 -2.23 -0.68 21.16
N ILE A 265 -1.83 -0.04 20.05
CA ILE A 265 -1.44 1.39 20.05
C ILE A 265 -2.66 2.28 20.34
N ALA A 266 -3.83 1.93 19.83
CA ALA A 266 -5.08 2.63 20.12
C ALA A 266 -5.56 2.44 21.55
N GLY A 267 -5.17 1.38 22.24
CA GLY A 267 -5.46 1.12 23.65
C GLY A 267 -6.69 0.26 23.91
N CYS A 268 -7.09 -0.63 23.00
CA CYS A 268 -8.28 -1.48 23.13
C CYS A 268 -7.94 -2.98 23.25
N VAL A 269 -8.96 -3.79 23.55
CA VAL A 269 -8.91 -5.24 23.37
C VAL A 269 -9.15 -5.53 21.89
N THR A 270 -8.23 -6.28 21.25
CA THR A 270 -8.36 -6.62 19.83
C THR A 270 -8.39 -8.14 19.65
N VAL A 271 -9.37 -8.64 18.89
CA VAL A 271 -9.40 -10.02 18.42
C VAL A 271 -9.22 -10.02 16.91
N CYS A 272 -8.23 -10.77 16.43
CA CYS A 272 -7.96 -10.92 15.00
C CYS A 272 -7.94 -12.42 14.64
N ALA A 273 -8.88 -12.86 13.80
CA ALA A 273 -8.93 -14.25 13.37
C ALA A 273 -8.02 -14.48 12.15
N GLU A 274 -7.32 -15.63 12.15
CA GLU A 274 -6.47 -16.07 11.04
C GLU A 274 -6.49 -17.59 10.96
N VAL A 275 -6.68 -18.12 9.77
CA VAL A 275 -6.74 -19.57 9.54
C VAL A 275 -5.36 -20.20 9.31
N ASN A 276 -4.37 -19.41 8.93
CA ASN A 276 -3.02 -19.87 8.62
C ASN A 276 -2.13 -19.90 9.88
N PRO A 277 -1.78 -21.09 10.41
CA PRO A 277 -0.99 -21.21 11.63
C PRO A 277 0.42 -20.62 11.49
N LYS A 278 1.05 -20.78 10.32
CA LYS A 278 2.39 -20.27 10.06
C LYS A 278 2.45 -18.75 10.19
N ILE A 279 1.50 -18.04 9.55
CA ILE A 279 1.44 -16.59 9.60
C ILE A 279 1.14 -16.10 11.03
N THR A 280 0.20 -16.75 11.72
CA THR A 280 -0.16 -16.44 13.11
C THR A 280 1.07 -16.50 14.03
N HIS A 281 1.83 -17.59 13.97
CA HIS A 281 3.04 -17.74 14.78
C HIS A 281 4.15 -16.75 14.41
N ILE A 282 4.32 -16.42 13.12
CA ILE A 282 5.26 -15.40 12.69
C ILE A 282 4.89 -14.03 13.31
N ARG A 283 3.62 -13.62 13.24
CA ARG A 283 3.19 -12.33 13.83
C ARG A 283 3.30 -12.30 15.34
N HIS A 284 3.04 -13.42 16.00
CA HIS A 284 3.25 -13.54 17.45
C HIS A 284 4.74 -13.42 17.81
N SER A 285 5.63 -14.13 17.12
CA SER A 285 7.08 -14.05 17.35
C SER A 285 7.67 -12.67 17.08
N GLN A 286 7.06 -11.91 16.15
CA GLN A 286 7.41 -10.51 15.86
C GLN A 286 6.89 -9.52 16.92
N GLY A 287 6.10 -9.97 17.90
CA GLY A 287 5.48 -9.10 18.90
C GLY A 287 4.36 -8.19 18.37
N TRP A 288 3.71 -8.60 17.27
CA TRP A 288 2.57 -7.89 16.72
C TRP A 288 1.24 -8.32 17.34
N ILE A 289 1.24 -9.51 17.93
CA ILE A 289 0.16 -10.13 18.66
C ILE A 289 0.69 -10.51 20.04
N ASN A 290 -0.10 -10.29 21.07
CA ASN A 290 0.29 -10.65 22.43
C ASN A 290 0.03 -12.12 22.75
N GLU A 291 -1.08 -12.67 22.24
CA GLU A 291 -1.54 -14.02 22.58
C GLU A 291 -2.14 -14.71 21.35
N VAL A 292 -2.01 -16.05 21.31
CA VAL A 292 -2.64 -16.92 20.31
C VAL A 292 -3.57 -17.90 21.03
N ILE A 293 -4.81 -18.00 20.58
CA ILE A 293 -5.84 -18.90 21.12
C ILE A 293 -6.44 -19.71 19.96
N GLU A 294 -6.51 -21.02 20.14
CA GLU A 294 -7.02 -21.95 19.12
C GLU A 294 -8.45 -22.41 19.39
N ASN A 295 -8.90 -22.30 20.64
CA ASN A 295 -10.23 -22.71 21.06
C ASN A 295 -11.13 -21.48 21.26
N VAL A 296 -12.31 -21.47 20.64
CA VAL A 296 -13.23 -20.33 20.70
C VAL A 296 -13.85 -20.13 22.10
N ASP A 297 -13.98 -21.19 22.90
CA ASP A 297 -14.49 -21.09 24.29
C ASP A 297 -13.45 -20.41 25.20
N ASP A 298 -12.18 -20.75 25.02
CA ASP A 298 -11.07 -20.08 25.72
C ASP A 298 -10.96 -18.61 25.31
N LEU A 299 -11.21 -18.32 24.02
CA LEU A 299 -11.26 -16.93 23.52
C LEU A 299 -12.35 -16.12 24.24
N VAL A 300 -13.56 -16.68 24.42
CA VAL A 300 -14.65 -16.04 25.15
C VAL A 300 -14.24 -15.68 26.58
N ILE A 301 -13.65 -16.65 27.29
CA ILE A 301 -13.17 -16.46 28.67
C ILE A 301 -12.10 -15.36 28.72
N ARG A 302 -11.15 -15.40 27.78
CA ARG A 302 -10.03 -14.45 27.75
C ARG A 302 -10.47 -13.02 27.43
N VAL A 303 -11.39 -12.85 26.48
CA VAL A 303 -11.93 -11.54 26.11
C VAL A 303 -12.69 -10.91 27.29
N ARG A 304 -13.55 -11.68 27.96
CA ARG A 304 -14.28 -11.21 29.17
C ARG A 304 -13.31 -10.77 30.26
N LYS A 305 -12.25 -11.53 30.49
CA LYS A 305 -11.20 -11.18 31.46
C LYS A 305 -10.52 -9.87 31.06
N ALA A 306 -10.06 -9.74 29.81
CA ALA A 306 -9.37 -8.54 29.34
C ALA A 306 -10.23 -7.28 29.49
N GLN A 307 -11.52 -7.36 29.13
CA GLN A 307 -12.45 -6.23 29.29
C GLN A 307 -12.67 -5.87 30.76
N ALA A 308 -12.84 -6.86 31.65
CA ALA A 308 -13.04 -6.64 33.08
C ALA A 308 -11.80 -6.02 33.75
N GLU A 309 -10.61 -6.46 33.37
CA GLU A 309 -9.33 -5.98 33.91
C GLU A 309 -8.81 -4.71 33.18
N LYS A 310 -9.54 -4.22 32.17
CA LYS A 310 -9.16 -3.06 31.33
C LYS A 310 -7.78 -3.22 30.69
N GLU A 311 -7.46 -4.44 30.25
CA GLU A 311 -6.20 -4.73 29.58
C GLU A 311 -6.17 -4.12 28.18
N VAL A 312 -4.96 -3.77 27.73
CA VAL A 312 -4.66 -3.49 26.34
C VAL A 312 -3.96 -4.73 25.77
N VAL A 313 -4.68 -5.51 24.99
CA VAL A 313 -4.19 -6.80 24.51
C VAL A 313 -4.71 -7.11 23.10
N SER A 314 -3.85 -7.69 22.27
CA SER A 314 -4.24 -8.25 20.99
C SER A 314 -4.16 -9.77 21.04
N ILE A 315 -5.25 -10.41 20.63
CA ILE A 315 -5.44 -11.87 20.65
C ILE A 315 -5.67 -12.33 19.23
N ALA A 316 -4.79 -13.22 18.73
CA ALA A 316 -5.08 -13.97 17.51
C ALA A 316 -5.95 -15.16 17.85
N TYR A 317 -7.06 -15.31 17.14
CA TYR A 317 -7.80 -16.56 17.10
C TYR A 317 -7.32 -17.36 15.89
N LEU A 318 -6.70 -18.53 16.15
CA LEU A 318 -6.29 -19.43 15.07
C LEU A 318 -7.51 -20.23 14.60
N GLY A 319 -8.24 -19.68 13.66
CA GLY A 319 -9.49 -20.22 13.14
C GLY A 319 -10.23 -19.23 12.23
N ASN A 320 -11.43 -19.59 11.83
CA ASN A 320 -12.24 -18.77 10.94
C ASN A 320 -12.91 -17.63 11.71
N ILE A 321 -12.97 -16.46 11.10
CA ILE A 321 -13.61 -15.26 11.69
C ILE A 321 -15.10 -15.48 11.93
N VAL A 322 -15.78 -16.28 11.13
CA VAL A 322 -17.20 -16.58 11.30
C VAL A 322 -17.46 -17.24 12.67
N ASP A 323 -16.56 -18.14 13.11
CA ASP A 323 -16.68 -18.78 14.41
C ASP A 323 -16.65 -17.77 15.55
N VAL A 324 -15.82 -16.73 15.44
CA VAL A 324 -15.74 -15.63 16.42
C VAL A 324 -17.03 -14.83 16.47
N TRP A 325 -17.53 -14.36 15.30
CA TRP A 325 -18.73 -13.55 15.24
C TRP A 325 -19.97 -14.32 15.75
N GLU A 326 -20.15 -15.58 15.31
CA GLU A 326 -21.27 -16.43 15.73
C GLU A 326 -21.20 -16.77 17.23
N ARG A 327 -19.98 -17.08 17.74
CA ARG A 327 -19.80 -17.42 19.15
C ARG A 327 -20.03 -16.20 20.06
N PHE A 328 -19.53 -15.04 19.69
CA PHE A 328 -19.75 -13.82 20.45
C PHE A 328 -21.23 -13.39 20.46
N ASP A 329 -21.96 -13.64 19.35
CA ASP A 329 -23.42 -13.43 19.32
C ASP A 329 -24.14 -14.33 20.33
N SER A 330 -23.82 -15.63 20.35
CA SER A 330 -24.43 -16.61 21.26
C SER A 330 -24.10 -16.34 22.75
N GLU A 331 -22.93 -15.80 23.03
CA GLU A 331 -22.48 -15.45 24.39
C GLU A 331 -22.87 -14.02 24.81
N ASN A 332 -23.58 -13.26 23.95
CA ASN A 332 -23.93 -11.86 24.18
C ASN A 332 -22.70 -10.97 24.51
N ILE A 333 -21.55 -11.24 23.88
CA ILE A 333 -20.39 -10.37 23.94
C ILE A 333 -20.62 -9.21 22.97
N HIS A 334 -20.62 -7.98 23.50
CA HIS A 334 -20.75 -6.78 22.67
C HIS A 334 -19.41 -6.48 21.99
N ILE A 335 -19.46 -6.33 20.67
CA ILE A 335 -18.33 -5.85 19.85
C ILE A 335 -18.56 -4.36 19.61
N ASP A 336 -17.60 -3.51 20.03
CA ASP A 336 -17.71 -2.05 19.83
C ASP A 336 -17.39 -1.66 18.39
N LEU A 337 -16.26 -2.14 17.86
CA LEU A 337 -15.85 -1.96 16.46
C LEU A 337 -15.67 -3.31 15.78
N GLY A 338 -16.11 -3.41 14.53
CA GLY A 338 -15.90 -4.58 13.70
C GLY A 338 -15.41 -4.24 12.30
N SER A 339 -14.53 -5.06 11.75
CA SER A 339 -14.10 -4.97 10.36
C SER A 339 -13.64 -6.32 9.83
N ASP A 340 -13.33 -6.38 8.53
CA ASP A 340 -12.63 -7.49 7.90
C ASP A 340 -11.48 -6.94 7.05
N GLN A 341 -10.31 -7.56 7.11
CA GLN A 341 -9.15 -7.20 6.26
C GLN A 341 -8.49 -8.42 5.62
N THR A 342 -9.25 -9.48 5.36
CA THR A 342 -8.80 -10.57 4.50
C THR A 342 -8.65 -10.11 3.05
N SER A 343 -7.89 -10.85 2.24
CA SER A 343 -7.56 -10.41 0.86
C SER A 343 -8.68 -10.71 -0.13
N LEU A 344 -9.89 -10.19 0.11
CA LEU A 344 -11.08 -10.45 -0.73
C LEU A 344 -11.03 -9.82 -2.13
N HIS A 345 -10.03 -9.00 -2.43
CA HIS A 345 -9.68 -8.65 -3.81
C HIS A 345 -9.09 -9.85 -4.59
N ASN A 346 -8.77 -10.95 -3.92
CA ASN A 346 -8.28 -12.20 -4.51
C ASN A 346 -8.87 -13.45 -3.79
N PRO A 347 -10.20 -13.58 -3.68
CA PRO A 347 -10.83 -14.57 -2.81
C PRO A 347 -10.61 -16.02 -3.25
N TRP A 348 -10.45 -16.23 -4.57
CA TRP A 348 -10.38 -17.57 -5.17
C TRP A 348 -8.97 -18.18 -5.16
N ALA A 349 -7.98 -17.45 -4.75
CA ALA A 349 -6.57 -17.87 -4.67
C ALA A 349 -6.01 -17.75 -3.23
N GLY A 350 -6.82 -18.12 -2.24
CA GLY A 350 -6.41 -18.12 -0.84
C GLY A 350 -6.50 -16.76 -0.13
N GLY A 351 -7.26 -15.81 -0.69
CA GLY A 351 -7.53 -14.53 -0.05
C GLY A 351 -8.59 -14.61 1.05
N TYR A 352 -9.47 -15.62 0.99
CA TYR A 352 -10.50 -15.91 2.00
C TYR A 352 -10.76 -17.41 2.08
N TYR A 353 -10.96 -17.94 3.28
CA TYR A 353 -11.05 -19.38 3.52
C TYR A 353 -12.43 -19.81 4.02
N PRO A 354 -12.95 -20.96 3.56
CA PRO A 354 -14.25 -21.50 4.00
C PRO A 354 -14.26 -21.85 5.49
N VAL A 355 -15.35 -21.52 6.17
CA VAL A 355 -15.60 -21.99 7.54
C VAL A 355 -15.86 -23.49 7.57
N GLY A 356 -15.41 -24.16 8.64
CA GLY A 356 -15.59 -25.60 8.85
C GLY A 356 -14.61 -26.49 8.09
N LEU A 357 -13.59 -25.91 7.46
CA LEU A 357 -12.43 -26.61 6.90
C LEU A 357 -11.14 -26.09 7.54
N SER A 358 -10.16 -26.97 7.75
CA SER A 358 -8.82 -26.56 8.14
C SER A 358 -8.13 -25.78 7.02
N PHE A 359 -7.00 -25.14 7.34
CA PHE A 359 -6.17 -24.45 6.34
C PHE A 359 -5.67 -25.42 5.26
N GLU A 360 -5.23 -26.61 5.66
CA GLU A 360 -4.74 -27.66 4.77
C GLU A 360 -5.86 -28.21 3.86
N GLU A 361 -7.01 -28.59 4.44
CA GLU A 361 -8.16 -29.07 3.67
C GLU A 361 -8.66 -28.03 2.66
N SER A 362 -8.64 -26.75 3.05
CA SER A 362 -9.03 -25.64 2.17
C SER A 362 -8.07 -25.47 0.99
N ASN A 363 -6.75 -25.59 1.24
CA ASN A 363 -5.75 -25.52 0.18
C ASN A 363 -5.83 -26.73 -0.77
N GLU A 364 -6.05 -27.94 -0.24
CA GLU A 364 -6.27 -29.15 -1.06
C GLU A 364 -7.52 -28.99 -1.92
N LEU A 365 -8.61 -28.48 -1.35
CA LEU A 365 -9.85 -28.24 -2.07
C LEU A 365 -9.67 -27.20 -3.18
N MET A 366 -8.97 -26.10 -2.88
CA MET A 366 -8.67 -25.05 -3.85
C MET A 366 -7.84 -25.58 -5.03
N ALA A 367 -6.87 -26.45 -4.76
CA ALA A 367 -6.01 -27.04 -5.79
C ALA A 367 -6.74 -28.09 -6.65
N ASN A 368 -7.53 -28.96 -6.02
CA ASN A 368 -8.12 -30.14 -6.66
C ASN A 368 -9.54 -29.91 -7.19
N ASN A 369 -10.30 -28.98 -6.58
CA ASN A 369 -11.67 -28.65 -6.99
C ASN A 369 -11.99 -27.16 -6.76
N PRO A 370 -11.42 -26.26 -7.58
CA PRO A 370 -11.56 -24.82 -7.40
C PRO A 370 -13.01 -24.29 -7.45
N GLU A 371 -13.90 -24.94 -8.20
CA GLU A 371 -15.31 -24.53 -8.25
C GLU A 371 -16.04 -24.86 -6.94
N LEU A 372 -15.75 -26.00 -6.32
CA LEU A 372 -16.30 -26.32 -5.01
C LEU A 372 -15.71 -25.39 -3.92
N PHE A 373 -14.40 -25.11 -3.99
CA PHE A 373 -13.78 -24.11 -3.10
C PHE A 373 -14.50 -22.78 -3.20
N LYS A 374 -14.71 -22.27 -4.40
CA LYS A 374 -15.43 -21.01 -4.66
C LYS A 374 -16.86 -21.03 -4.10
N THR A 375 -17.58 -22.14 -4.23
CA THR A 375 -18.93 -22.31 -3.67
C THR A 375 -18.88 -22.19 -2.15
N LYS A 376 -17.96 -22.89 -1.48
CA LYS A 376 -17.81 -22.83 -0.02
C LYS A 376 -17.38 -21.46 0.50
N VAL A 377 -16.54 -20.75 -0.24
CA VAL A 377 -16.18 -19.36 0.08
C VAL A 377 -17.42 -18.46 0.03
N LYS A 378 -18.26 -18.58 -1.00
CA LYS A 378 -19.52 -17.81 -1.10
C LYS A 378 -20.48 -18.12 0.06
N GLU A 379 -20.66 -19.40 0.41
CA GLU A 379 -21.46 -19.81 1.56
C GLU A 379 -20.94 -19.18 2.86
N THR A 380 -19.63 -19.15 3.03
CA THR A 380 -18.96 -18.56 4.19
C THR A 380 -19.16 -17.04 4.25
N LEU A 381 -19.05 -16.34 3.13
CA LEU A 381 -19.30 -14.90 3.05
C LEU A 381 -20.73 -14.54 3.44
N VAL A 382 -21.71 -15.35 3.01
CA VAL A 382 -23.12 -15.17 3.43
C VAL A 382 -23.26 -15.36 4.94
N ARG A 383 -22.68 -16.42 5.53
CA ARG A 383 -22.72 -16.65 6.99
C ARG A 383 -22.05 -15.51 7.76
N HIS A 384 -20.88 -15.05 7.30
CA HIS A 384 -20.17 -13.93 7.91
C HIS A 384 -21.05 -12.67 7.93
N ALA A 385 -21.64 -12.32 6.80
CA ALA A 385 -22.54 -11.18 6.70
C ALA A 385 -23.76 -11.30 7.61
N VAL A 386 -24.36 -12.49 7.73
CA VAL A 386 -25.49 -12.74 8.66
C VAL A 386 -25.06 -12.50 10.11
N ALA A 387 -23.88 -12.96 10.51
CA ALA A 387 -23.37 -12.73 11.87
C ALA A 387 -23.07 -11.24 12.13
N VAL A 388 -22.46 -10.55 11.17
CA VAL A 388 -22.23 -9.09 11.24
C VAL A 388 -23.58 -8.36 11.38
N ASN A 389 -24.59 -8.70 10.57
CA ASN A 389 -25.92 -8.09 10.64
C ASN A 389 -26.57 -8.24 12.03
N LYS A 390 -26.39 -9.39 12.71
CA LYS A 390 -26.88 -9.59 14.08
C LYS A 390 -26.19 -8.68 15.10
N HIS A 391 -24.87 -8.56 15.01
CA HIS A 391 -24.10 -7.69 15.92
C HIS A 391 -24.38 -6.21 15.69
N THR A 392 -24.51 -5.77 14.45
CA THR A 392 -24.84 -4.37 14.13
C THR A 392 -26.24 -4.00 14.59
N ALA A 393 -27.21 -4.93 14.53
CA ALA A 393 -28.53 -4.74 15.13
C ALA A 393 -28.48 -4.57 16.66
N LYS A 394 -27.40 -5.00 17.33
CA LYS A 394 -27.14 -4.82 18.76
C LYS A 394 -26.23 -3.62 19.07
N GLY A 395 -25.88 -2.81 18.06
CA GLY A 395 -25.10 -1.57 18.22
C GLY A 395 -23.62 -1.66 17.88
N THR A 396 -23.12 -2.76 17.35
CA THR A 396 -21.75 -2.84 16.81
C THR A 396 -21.60 -1.90 15.62
N TYR A 397 -20.55 -1.09 15.61
CA TYR A 397 -20.17 -0.30 14.46
C TYR A 397 -19.23 -1.13 13.55
N PHE A 398 -19.74 -1.55 12.40
CA PHE A 398 -18.99 -2.31 11.41
C PHE A 398 -18.61 -1.42 10.21
N PHE A 399 -17.38 -1.57 9.71
CA PHE A 399 -16.89 -0.91 8.50
C PHE A 399 -16.08 -1.86 7.63
N ASP A 400 -16.22 -1.74 6.31
CA ASP A 400 -15.35 -2.41 5.36
C ASP A 400 -13.97 -1.71 5.35
N TYR A 401 -12.91 -2.49 5.52
CA TYR A 401 -11.54 -1.93 5.53
C TYR A 401 -10.98 -1.67 4.11
N GLY A 402 -11.81 -1.76 3.07
CA GLY A 402 -11.43 -1.45 1.69
C GLY A 402 -10.64 -2.57 1.00
N ASN A 403 -10.95 -3.82 1.34
CA ASN A 403 -10.37 -5.04 0.76
C ASN A 403 -11.41 -5.90 0.02
N ALA A 404 -12.54 -5.30 -0.35
CA ALA A 404 -13.65 -5.88 -1.10
C ALA A 404 -14.58 -6.84 -0.31
N PHE A 405 -14.61 -6.79 1.04
CA PHE A 405 -15.50 -7.66 1.82
C PHE A 405 -16.98 -7.48 1.44
N LEU A 406 -17.51 -6.26 1.51
CA LEU A 406 -18.91 -6.01 1.18
C LEU A 406 -19.22 -6.29 -0.29
N LEU A 407 -18.31 -5.99 -1.19
CA LEU A 407 -18.45 -6.25 -2.63
C LEU A 407 -18.56 -7.75 -2.91
N GLU A 408 -17.67 -8.57 -2.35
CA GLU A 408 -17.66 -10.02 -2.57
C GLU A 408 -18.81 -10.71 -1.80
N ALA A 409 -19.17 -10.22 -0.62
CA ALA A 409 -20.36 -10.68 0.09
C ALA A 409 -21.64 -10.42 -0.72
N SER A 410 -21.78 -9.23 -1.30
CA SER A 410 -22.89 -8.90 -2.22
C SER A 410 -22.91 -9.83 -3.44
N ARG A 411 -21.76 -10.04 -4.08
CA ARG A 411 -21.61 -10.99 -5.21
C ARG A 411 -21.93 -12.44 -4.82
N ALA A 412 -21.76 -12.79 -3.55
CA ALA A 412 -22.15 -14.09 -3.00
C ALA A 412 -23.64 -14.20 -2.67
N GLY A 413 -24.40 -13.10 -2.77
CA GLY A 413 -25.83 -13.05 -2.45
C GLY A 413 -26.16 -12.74 -0.99
N ALA A 414 -25.19 -12.22 -0.21
CA ALA A 414 -25.41 -11.81 1.17
C ALA A 414 -26.25 -10.52 1.26
N ASP A 415 -27.01 -10.38 2.34
CA ASP A 415 -27.82 -9.20 2.65
C ASP A 415 -26.94 -8.06 3.21
N VAL A 416 -26.17 -7.43 2.35
CA VAL A 416 -25.28 -6.31 2.66
C VAL A 416 -25.56 -5.03 1.87
N MET A 417 -26.56 -5.07 0.97
CA MET A 417 -26.96 -3.89 0.21
C MET A 417 -27.97 -3.05 1.01
N ALA A 418 -27.89 -1.74 0.88
CA ALA A 418 -28.89 -0.81 1.38
C ALA A 418 -30.20 -0.94 0.57
N ILE A 419 -31.26 -0.29 1.05
CA ILE A 419 -32.61 -0.36 0.43
C ILE A 419 -32.59 0.16 -1.01
N ASP A 420 -31.72 1.10 -1.34
CA ASP A 420 -31.59 1.66 -2.69
C ASP A 420 -30.97 0.68 -3.71
N GLY A 421 -30.38 -0.43 -3.24
CA GLY A 421 -29.73 -1.43 -4.08
C GLY A 421 -28.44 -0.97 -4.77
N ILE A 422 -27.93 0.20 -4.42
CA ILE A 422 -26.73 0.84 -4.98
C ILE A 422 -25.62 0.89 -3.94
N HIS A 423 -25.93 1.34 -2.75
CA HIS A 423 -24.98 1.47 -1.65
C HIS A 423 -24.97 0.23 -0.76
N PHE A 424 -23.90 0.06 0.01
CA PHE A 424 -23.84 -0.97 1.05
C PHE A 424 -24.51 -0.50 2.35
N LYS A 425 -24.98 -1.46 3.16
CA LYS A 425 -25.53 -1.19 4.50
C LYS A 425 -24.49 -0.62 5.45
N TYR A 426 -23.23 -0.98 5.26
CA TYR A 426 -22.11 -0.57 6.09
C TYR A 426 -21.17 0.29 5.28
N PRO A 427 -20.61 1.35 5.88
CA PRO A 427 -19.64 2.19 5.18
C PRO A 427 -18.29 1.49 5.02
N SER A 428 -17.49 1.95 4.05
CA SER A 428 -16.06 1.71 4.11
C SER A 428 -15.41 2.60 5.16
N TYR A 429 -14.21 2.21 5.64
CA TYR A 429 -13.46 3.02 6.59
C TYR A 429 -13.13 4.41 6.06
N VAL A 430 -12.96 4.57 4.75
CA VAL A 430 -12.75 5.90 4.14
C VAL A 430 -14.03 6.68 4.07
N GLN A 431 -15.14 6.03 3.68
CA GLN A 431 -16.43 6.71 3.52
C GLN A 431 -16.87 7.46 4.78
N ASP A 432 -16.64 6.88 5.95
CA ASP A 432 -17.29 7.34 7.18
C ASP A 432 -16.30 7.68 8.31
N ILE A 433 -15.03 7.29 8.19
CA ILE A 433 -14.00 7.55 9.19
C ILE A 433 -12.88 8.42 8.60
N ILE A 434 -11.99 7.84 7.78
CA ILE A 434 -10.79 8.54 7.30
C ILE A 434 -11.13 9.66 6.32
N GLY A 435 -12.15 9.50 5.46
CA GLY A 435 -12.60 10.55 4.55
C GLY A 435 -13.03 11.81 5.30
N PRO A 436 -14.13 11.77 6.07
CA PRO A 436 -14.67 12.96 6.73
C PRO A 436 -13.84 13.46 7.91
N MET A 437 -13.02 12.62 8.57
CA MET A 437 -12.25 13.01 9.76
C MET A 437 -10.78 13.34 9.47
N CYS A 438 -10.24 12.92 8.30
CA CYS A 438 -8.85 13.14 7.91
C CYS A 438 -8.75 13.75 6.50
N PHE A 439 -9.12 13.01 5.45
CA PHE A 439 -8.87 13.42 4.06
C PHE A 439 -9.57 14.71 3.66
N ASP A 440 -10.80 14.95 4.09
CA ASP A 440 -11.53 16.18 3.83
C ASP A 440 -10.82 17.40 4.43
N TYR A 441 -10.10 17.21 5.53
CA TYR A 441 -9.26 18.27 6.14
C TYR A 441 -7.82 18.28 5.59
N GLY A 442 -7.49 17.45 4.62
CA GLY A 442 -6.16 17.37 4.03
C GLY A 442 -5.18 16.48 4.78
N PHE A 443 -5.58 15.86 5.90
CA PHE A 443 -4.72 14.94 6.64
C PHE A 443 -4.65 13.60 5.95
N GLY A 444 -3.47 13.27 5.45
CA GLY A 444 -3.16 12.00 4.81
C GLY A 444 -1.72 11.58 5.03
N PRO A 445 -1.36 10.36 4.61
CA PRO A 445 -0.05 9.76 4.87
C PRO A 445 1.09 10.53 4.20
N PHE A 446 2.02 10.98 5.01
CA PHE A 446 3.26 11.61 4.62
C PHE A 446 4.43 10.75 5.11
N ARG A 447 5.34 10.39 4.22
CA ARG A 447 6.43 9.44 4.46
C ARG A 447 7.78 10.07 4.20
N TRP A 448 8.79 9.64 4.97
CA TRP A 448 10.18 9.95 4.66
C TRP A 448 11.10 8.76 4.92
N VAL A 449 12.22 8.76 4.20
CA VAL A 449 13.28 7.78 4.30
C VAL A 449 14.60 8.51 4.47
N CYS A 450 15.37 8.16 5.50
CA CYS A 450 16.73 8.67 5.71
C CYS A 450 17.69 7.93 4.78
N ALA A 451 18.14 8.60 3.71
CA ALA A 451 18.96 8.00 2.65
C ALA A 451 20.37 7.60 3.11
N SER A 452 20.82 8.10 4.27
CA SER A 452 22.09 7.68 4.90
C SER A 452 22.04 6.25 5.44
N GLY A 453 20.84 5.69 5.67
CA GLY A 453 20.64 4.41 6.34
C GLY A 453 20.95 4.42 7.84
N LYS A 454 21.25 5.58 8.45
CA LYS A 454 21.61 5.72 9.86
C LYS A 454 20.36 5.82 10.75
N PRO A 455 20.23 4.99 11.79
CA PRO A 455 19.14 5.11 12.77
C PRO A 455 19.08 6.48 13.47
N GLU A 456 20.24 7.12 13.67
CA GLU A 456 20.36 8.43 14.32
C GLU A 456 19.67 9.53 13.50
N ASP A 457 19.74 9.45 12.16
CA ASP A 457 19.06 10.39 11.28
C ASP A 457 17.53 10.22 11.39
N LEU A 458 17.05 8.99 11.56
CA LEU A 458 15.62 8.74 11.78
C LEU A 458 15.15 9.31 13.12
N VAL A 459 15.90 9.12 14.20
CA VAL A 459 15.58 9.73 15.51
C VAL A 459 15.55 11.25 15.40
N LYS A 460 16.50 11.85 14.69
CA LYS A 460 16.54 13.30 14.50
C LYS A 460 15.37 13.81 13.65
N THR A 461 15.00 13.11 12.58
CA THR A 461 13.85 13.48 11.75
C THR A 461 12.53 13.29 12.49
N ASP A 462 12.38 12.25 13.33
CA ASP A 462 11.23 12.08 14.22
C ASP A 462 11.08 13.28 15.16
N GLN A 463 12.19 13.75 15.76
CA GLN A 463 12.18 14.92 16.65
C GLN A 463 11.79 16.20 15.90
N ILE A 464 12.38 16.44 14.72
CA ILE A 464 12.07 17.62 13.90
C ILE A 464 10.58 17.62 13.52
N ALA A 465 10.04 16.48 13.07
CA ALA A 465 8.63 16.37 12.72
C ALA A 465 7.70 16.62 13.94
N CYS A 466 8.07 16.10 15.11
CA CYS A 466 7.34 16.31 16.35
C CYS A 466 7.33 17.80 16.72
N ASP A 467 8.48 18.47 16.73
CA ASP A 467 8.61 19.88 17.09
C ASP A 467 7.77 20.78 16.17
N VAL A 468 7.77 20.49 14.87
CA VAL A 468 6.94 21.22 13.88
C VAL A 468 5.46 21.04 14.18
N LEU A 469 4.99 19.82 14.41
CA LEU A 469 3.58 19.57 14.70
C LEU A 469 3.15 20.15 16.04
N GLU A 470 4.00 20.11 17.06
CA GLU A 470 3.71 20.74 18.36
C GLU A 470 3.57 22.26 18.25
N GLU A 471 4.42 22.91 17.45
CA GLU A 471 4.31 24.34 17.20
C GLU A 471 3.03 24.67 16.44
N MET A 472 2.71 23.93 15.39
CA MET A 472 1.47 24.13 14.63
C MET A 472 0.22 23.90 15.47
N ALA A 473 0.22 22.90 16.36
CA ALA A 473 -0.91 22.57 17.21
C ALA A 473 -1.31 23.70 18.17
N LYS A 474 -0.40 24.62 18.52
CA LYS A 474 -0.70 25.76 19.40
C LYS A 474 -1.74 26.72 18.82
N THR A 475 -1.79 26.85 17.50
CA THR A 475 -2.67 27.79 16.79
C THR A 475 -3.64 27.09 15.83
N ALA A 476 -3.65 25.76 15.82
CA ALA A 476 -4.52 24.99 14.94
C ALA A 476 -6.00 25.17 15.29
N PRO A 477 -6.89 25.28 14.28
CA PRO A 477 -8.34 25.26 14.52
C PRO A 477 -8.78 23.95 15.20
N MET A 478 -9.89 24.02 15.95
CA MET A 478 -10.40 22.87 16.72
C MET A 478 -10.68 21.65 15.85
N GLU A 479 -11.12 21.87 14.62
CA GLU A 479 -11.48 20.84 13.64
C GLU A 479 -10.33 19.87 13.32
N ILE A 480 -9.08 20.33 13.42
CA ILE A 480 -7.90 19.55 13.07
C ILE A 480 -6.97 19.26 14.25
N GLN A 481 -7.20 19.86 15.41
CA GLN A 481 -6.34 19.68 16.60
C GLN A 481 -6.17 18.22 16.98
N GLN A 482 -7.25 17.45 16.96
CA GLN A 482 -7.20 16.06 17.40
C GLN A 482 -6.34 15.21 16.47
N GLN A 483 -6.40 15.45 15.15
CA GLN A 483 -5.54 14.75 14.18
C GLN A 483 -4.06 15.10 14.41
N MET A 484 -3.75 16.34 14.72
CA MET A 484 -2.38 16.73 15.07
C MET A 484 -1.91 16.03 16.36
N GLN A 485 -2.72 16.00 17.41
CA GLN A 485 -2.36 15.35 18.67
C GLN A 485 -2.12 13.84 18.51
N ASP A 486 -2.93 13.16 17.71
CA ASP A 486 -2.75 11.74 17.42
C ASP A 486 -1.41 11.47 16.73
N ASN A 487 -1.03 12.33 15.80
CA ASN A 487 0.22 12.19 15.06
C ASN A 487 1.46 12.59 15.88
N ILE A 488 1.33 13.59 16.76
CA ILE A 488 2.37 13.91 17.77
C ILE A 488 2.60 12.70 18.69
N LYS A 489 1.53 12.11 19.23
CA LYS A 489 1.63 10.89 20.06
C LYS A 489 2.27 9.75 19.30
N TRP A 490 1.83 9.50 18.06
CA TRP A 490 2.37 8.47 17.20
C TRP A 490 3.89 8.60 17.02
N ILE A 491 4.39 9.80 16.67
CA ILE A 491 5.82 10.05 16.45
C ILE A 491 6.62 9.88 17.75
N LYS A 492 6.13 10.38 18.87
CA LYS A 492 6.80 10.21 20.19
C LYS A 492 6.95 8.74 20.59
N GLU A 493 6.00 7.90 20.21
CA GLU A 493 5.98 6.48 20.56
C GLU A 493 6.59 5.59 19.46
N ALA A 494 6.95 6.14 18.30
CA ALA A 494 7.35 5.38 17.11
C ALA A 494 8.56 4.45 17.37
N GLN A 495 9.57 4.93 18.09
CA GLN A 495 10.74 4.12 18.45
C GLN A 495 10.37 2.94 19.37
N LYS A 496 9.49 3.16 20.33
CA LYS A 496 8.97 2.13 21.25
C LYS A 496 8.25 1.02 20.49
N ASN A 497 7.53 1.37 19.43
CA ASN A 497 6.73 0.43 18.68
C ASN A 497 7.54 -0.46 17.72
N LYS A 498 8.83 -0.15 17.46
CA LYS A 498 9.77 -0.96 16.67
C LYS A 498 9.21 -1.36 15.29
N LEU A 499 8.71 -0.38 14.53
CA LEU A 499 7.99 -0.62 13.26
C LEU A 499 8.89 -0.52 12.02
N VAL A 500 10.16 -0.17 12.17
CA VAL A 500 11.11 -0.04 11.05
C VAL A 500 11.45 -1.44 10.52
N VAL A 501 11.23 -1.63 9.22
CA VAL A 501 11.62 -2.83 8.47
C VAL A 501 12.22 -2.36 7.14
N GLY A 502 13.42 -2.84 6.80
CA GLY A 502 14.16 -2.37 5.64
C GLY A 502 14.82 -1.01 5.89
N SER A 503 14.45 0.01 5.12
CA SER A 503 15.03 1.36 5.21
C SER A 503 14.68 2.08 6.53
N GLN A 504 15.51 3.04 6.92
CA GLN A 504 15.24 3.94 8.04
C GLN A 504 14.17 4.95 7.62
N ALA A 505 12.93 4.60 7.87
CA ALA A 505 11.76 5.32 7.37
C ALA A 505 10.71 5.58 8.45
N ARG A 506 9.87 6.61 8.21
CA ARG A 506 8.74 6.98 9.06
C ARG A 506 7.55 7.44 8.23
N ILE A 507 6.38 7.40 8.87
CA ILE A 507 5.11 7.92 8.37
C ILE A 507 4.39 8.66 9.49
N LEU A 508 3.62 9.68 9.12
CA LEU A 508 2.56 10.29 9.92
C LEU A 508 1.49 10.86 8.99
N TYR A 509 0.34 11.29 9.52
CA TYR A 509 -0.64 12.06 8.77
C TYR A 509 -0.41 13.55 9.00
N ALA A 510 -0.35 14.31 7.90
CA ALA A 510 -0.26 15.77 7.93
C ALA A 510 -1.04 16.37 6.75
N ASP A 511 -1.54 17.59 6.96
CA ASP A 511 -2.11 18.43 5.90
C ASP A 511 -1.00 19.07 5.04
N ALA A 512 -1.37 19.82 4.01
CA ALA A 512 -0.41 20.46 3.11
C ALA A 512 0.61 21.34 3.85
N GLU A 513 0.14 22.12 4.83
CA GLU A 513 1.00 23.02 5.61
C GLU A 513 1.98 22.23 6.49
N GLY A 514 1.49 21.18 7.15
CA GLY A 514 2.31 20.28 7.96
C GLY A 514 3.39 19.58 7.14
N ARG A 515 3.03 19.02 5.97
CA ARG A 515 3.99 18.37 5.07
C ARG A 515 5.07 19.36 4.62
N MET A 516 4.69 20.57 4.20
CA MET A 516 5.65 21.59 3.76
C MET A 516 6.59 22.02 4.90
N LYS A 517 6.07 22.32 6.09
CA LYS A 517 6.89 22.77 7.23
C LYS A 517 7.84 21.69 7.72
N ILE A 518 7.40 20.42 7.80
CA ILE A 518 8.26 19.29 8.14
C ILE A 518 9.36 19.12 7.10
N ALA A 519 9.01 19.11 5.82
CA ALA A 519 9.98 18.97 4.72
C ALA A 519 10.99 20.13 4.67
N GLU A 520 10.54 21.37 4.89
CA GLU A 520 11.41 22.54 4.98
C GLU A 520 12.40 22.43 6.16
N ALA A 521 11.93 21.95 7.31
CA ALA A 521 12.78 21.73 8.47
C ALA A 521 13.81 20.62 8.23
N PHE A 522 13.43 19.54 7.54
CA PHE A 522 14.39 18.51 7.10
C PHE A 522 15.41 19.09 6.14
N ASN A 523 14.98 19.86 5.12
CA ASN A 523 15.90 20.45 4.15
C ASN A 523 16.90 21.43 4.80
N LYS A 524 16.46 22.20 5.79
CA LYS A 524 17.34 23.06 6.61
C LYS A 524 18.35 22.25 7.45
N ALA A 525 17.95 21.11 8.02
CA ALA A 525 18.84 20.24 8.78
C ALA A 525 19.88 19.56 7.88
N ILE A 526 19.49 19.19 6.65
CA ILE A 526 20.42 18.66 5.62
C ILE A 526 21.45 19.74 5.26
N ALA A 527 21.02 20.96 4.96
CA ALA A 527 21.91 22.08 4.63
C ALA A 527 22.95 22.38 5.73
N LYS A 528 22.61 22.10 6.99
CA LYS A 528 23.52 22.23 8.13
C LYS A 528 24.35 20.97 8.41
N ASN A 529 24.24 19.93 7.60
CA ASN A 529 24.86 18.62 7.82
C ASN A 529 24.49 17.96 9.16
N GLU A 530 23.30 18.25 9.69
CA GLU A 530 22.78 17.61 10.91
C GLU A 530 22.19 16.23 10.64
N ILE A 531 21.70 15.99 9.42
CA ILE A 531 21.20 14.71 8.89
C ILE A 531 21.65 14.54 7.44
N GLY A 532 21.61 13.30 6.94
CA GLY A 532 21.81 13.01 5.52
C GLY A 532 20.58 13.37 4.67
N PHE A 533 20.67 13.10 3.35
CA PHE A 533 19.55 13.32 2.44
C PHE A 533 18.28 12.56 2.88
N VAL A 534 17.13 13.16 2.59
CA VAL A 534 15.83 12.61 2.93
C VAL A 534 15.03 12.41 1.63
N ILE A 535 14.41 11.25 1.51
CA ILE A 535 13.49 10.93 0.42
C ILE A 535 12.08 11.06 0.96
N LEU A 536 11.30 11.99 0.42
CA LEU A 536 9.89 12.16 0.76
C LEU A 536 8.99 11.35 -0.18
N GLY A 537 7.84 10.96 0.33
CA GLY A 537 6.75 10.40 -0.44
C GLY A 537 5.47 10.38 0.38
N ARG A 538 4.48 9.67 -0.12
CA ARG A 538 3.23 9.39 0.60
C ARG A 538 2.73 8.00 0.27
N ASP A 539 1.70 7.54 0.95
CA ASP A 539 0.91 6.42 0.46
C ASP A 539 0.10 6.90 -0.77
N HIS A 540 -0.21 5.99 -1.68
CA HIS A 540 -1.18 6.30 -2.73
C HIS A 540 -2.59 6.44 -2.17
N HIS A 541 -2.93 5.68 -1.13
CA HIS A 541 -4.09 5.89 -0.28
C HIS A 541 -3.97 7.22 0.47
N ASP A 542 -4.43 8.30 -0.15
CA ASP A 542 -4.25 9.68 0.34
C ASP A 542 -5.40 10.57 -0.14
N VAL A 543 -5.37 11.82 0.26
CA VAL A 543 -6.34 12.87 -0.05
C VAL A 543 -6.60 13.01 -1.56
N SER A 544 -5.52 12.97 -2.38
CA SER A 544 -5.56 13.20 -3.83
C SER A 544 -5.12 12.00 -4.67
N GLY A 545 -4.41 11.05 -4.08
CA GLY A 545 -3.61 10.08 -4.83
C GLY A 545 -4.41 8.96 -5.47
N THR A 546 -5.67 8.74 -5.09
CA THR A 546 -6.43 7.55 -5.49
C THR A 546 -7.88 7.87 -5.77
N ASP A 547 -8.34 7.49 -6.95
CA ASP A 547 -9.74 7.36 -7.32
C ASP A 547 -10.15 5.89 -7.21
N SER A 548 -10.99 5.58 -6.22
CA SER A 548 -11.53 4.26 -5.96
C SER A 548 -12.94 4.40 -5.36
N PRO A 549 -13.99 4.03 -6.11
CA PRO A 549 -15.37 4.29 -5.70
C PRO A 549 -15.80 3.58 -4.41
N TYR A 550 -15.14 2.45 -4.10
CA TYR A 550 -15.43 1.66 -2.90
C TYR A 550 -14.44 1.91 -1.76
N ARG A 551 -13.47 2.82 -1.93
CA ARG A 551 -12.45 3.11 -0.94
C ARG A 551 -12.19 4.61 -0.81
N GLU A 552 -11.20 5.19 -1.50
CA GLU A 552 -10.74 6.57 -1.31
C GLU A 552 -11.72 7.63 -1.79
N THR A 553 -12.53 7.33 -2.81
CA THR A 553 -13.59 8.24 -3.30
C THR A 553 -15.00 7.82 -2.87
N SER A 554 -15.12 6.89 -1.91
CA SER A 554 -16.42 6.42 -1.42
C SER A 554 -17.23 7.48 -0.68
N ASN A 555 -16.60 8.56 -0.21
CA ASN A 555 -17.28 9.72 0.38
C ASN A 555 -17.47 10.89 -0.60
N ILE A 556 -17.42 10.63 -1.90
CA ILE A 556 -17.76 11.58 -2.97
C ILE A 556 -19.18 11.28 -3.44
N TYR A 557 -20.12 12.16 -3.09
CA TYR A 557 -21.56 11.89 -3.26
C TYR A 557 -22.22 12.64 -4.42
N ASP A 558 -21.46 13.30 -5.28
CA ASP A 558 -21.96 14.03 -6.44
C ASP A 558 -22.13 13.18 -7.72
N GLY A 559 -21.94 11.86 -7.59
CA GLY A 559 -22.02 10.90 -8.70
C GLY A 559 -20.71 10.68 -9.46
N SER A 560 -19.63 11.40 -9.13
CA SER A 560 -18.35 11.33 -9.83
C SER A 560 -17.31 10.43 -9.15
N SER A 561 -17.71 9.64 -8.15
CA SER A 561 -16.81 8.72 -7.44
C SER A 561 -16.15 7.66 -8.35
N PHE A 562 -16.74 7.41 -9.52
CA PHE A 562 -16.22 6.47 -10.52
C PHE A 562 -15.29 7.11 -11.57
N THR A 563 -14.99 8.40 -11.48
CA THR A 563 -14.03 9.08 -12.38
C THR A 563 -12.62 9.00 -11.82
N ALA A 564 -11.60 9.07 -12.69
CA ALA A 564 -10.20 8.99 -12.31
C ALA A 564 -9.45 10.31 -12.53
N ASP A 565 -10.16 11.43 -12.71
CA ASP A 565 -9.57 12.71 -13.02
C ASP A 565 -8.66 13.23 -11.91
N MET A 566 -9.02 12.99 -10.63
CA MET A 566 -8.25 13.46 -9.48
C MET A 566 -6.84 12.85 -9.45
N ALA A 567 -6.74 11.53 -9.52
CA ALA A 567 -5.45 10.82 -9.47
C ALA A 567 -4.56 11.17 -10.69
N ILE A 568 -5.15 11.29 -11.88
CA ILE A 568 -4.44 11.68 -13.10
C ILE A 568 -3.93 13.11 -12.99
N HIS A 569 -4.77 14.08 -12.64
CA HIS A 569 -4.36 15.47 -12.44
C HIS A 569 -3.33 15.64 -11.33
N ASN A 570 -3.46 14.85 -10.25
CA ASN A 570 -2.50 14.84 -9.16
C ASN A 570 -1.08 14.55 -9.66
N VAL A 571 -0.90 13.44 -10.37
CA VAL A 571 0.40 13.02 -10.93
C VAL A 571 0.94 13.99 -11.98
N ILE A 572 0.08 14.53 -12.86
CA ILE A 572 0.46 15.58 -13.83
C ILE A 572 1.02 16.79 -13.09
N GLY A 573 0.31 17.27 -12.07
CA GLY A 573 0.72 18.44 -11.32
C GLY A 573 1.98 18.24 -10.48
N ASP A 574 2.18 17.06 -9.89
CA ASP A 574 3.41 16.68 -9.20
C ASP A 574 4.61 16.68 -10.16
N SER A 575 4.38 16.17 -11.38
CA SER A 575 5.43 16.06 -12.41
C SER A 575 6.07 17.41 -12.75
N PHE A 576 5.28 18.48 -12.92
CA PHE A 576 5.86 19.79 -13.26
C PHE A 576 6.09 20.71 -12.06
N ARG A 577 5.90 20.23 -10.83
CA ARG A 577 6.20 20.99 -9.59
C ARG A 577 7.43 20.48 -8.83
N GLY A 578 8.16 19.55 -9.39
CA GLY A 578 9.47 19.16 -8.86
C GLY A 578 9.54 17.81 -8.15
N ALA A 579 8.56 16.93 -8.33
CA ALA A 579 8.70 15.53 -7.92
C ALA A 579 9.93 14.91 -8.59
N THR A 580 10.71 14.13 -7.84
CA THR A 580 11.90 13.45 -8.39
C THR A 580 11.50 12.29 -9.29
N TRP A 581 10.43 11.57 -8.93
CA TRP A 581 9.77 10.61 -9.82
C TRP A 581 8.29 10.58 -9.52
N VAL A 582 7.53 10.14 -10.49
CA VAL A 582 6.07 10.00 -10.41
C VAL A 582 5.62 8.68 -10.99
N SER A 583 4.48 8.21 -10.53
CA SER A 583 3.86 6.99 -11.03
C SER A 583 2.35 7.09 -11.05
N ILE A 584 1.71 6.40 -12.02
CA ILE A 584 0.27 6.20 -12.05
C ILE A 584 -0.05 4.75 -12.40
N HIS A 585 -1.01 4.15 -11.72
CA HIS A 585 -1.32 2.74 -11.81
C HIS A 585 -2.81 2.48 -11.90
N ASN A 586 -3.16 1.40 -12.60
CA ASN A 586 -4.40 0.68 -12.37
C ASN A 586 -4.12 -0.46 -11.39
N GLY A 587 -4.94 -0.58 -10.36
CA GLY A 587 -4.82 -1.62 -9.35
C GLY A 587 -4.49 -1.09 -7.96
N GLY A 588 -5.03 -1.76 -6.96
CA GLY A 588 -4.88 -1.41 -5.54
C GLY A 588 -5.50 -2.46 -4.64
N GLY A 589 -5.72 -2.14 -3.36
CA GLY A 589 -6.26 -3.06 -2.36
C GLY A 589 -7.66 -3.61 -2.66
N VAL A 590 -8.42 -2.94 -3.53
CA VAL A 590 -9.76 -3.39 -3.97
C VAL A 590 -9.73 -4.20 -5.28
N GLY A 591 -8.57 -4.41 -5.86
CA GLY A 591 -8.38 -5.23 -7.06
C GLY A 591 -7.97 -4.44 -8.30
N TRP A 592 -7.53 -5.19 -9.32
CA TRP A 592 -7.21 -4.64 -10.62
C TRP A 592 -8.49 -4.29 -11.37
N GLY A 593 -8.50 -3.14 -12.05
CA GLY A 593 -9.68 -2.61 -12.75
C GLY A 593 -10.62 -1.78 -11.87
N GLU A 594 -10.42 -1.78 -10.54
CA GLU A 594 -11.31 -1.14 -9.57
C GLU A 594 -10.77 0.21 -9.05
N VAL A 595 -9.55 0.59 -9.43
CA VAL A 595 -8.86 1.75 -8.86
C VAL A 595 -7.78 2.31 -9.78
N ILE A 596 -7.73 3.64 -9.89
CA ILE A 596 -6.59 4.39 -10.45
C ILE A 596 -5.92 5.13 -9.32
N ASN A 597 -4.61 4.97 -9.20
CA ASN A 597 -3.84 5.60 -8.13
C ASN A 597 -2.47 6.04 -8.60
N GLY A 598 -1.92 7.03 -7.93
CA GLY A 598 -0.61 7.56 -8.23
C GLY A 598 0.11 8.10 -7.02
N GLY A 599 1.40 8.30 -7.19
CA GLY A 599 2.27 8.84 -6.16
C GLY A 599 3.58 9.35 -6.71
N PHE A 600 4.39 9.85 -5.80
CA PHE A 600 5.67 10.46 -6.10
C PHE A 600 6.74 10.02 -5.11
N GLY A 601 8.00 10.26 -5.49
CA GLY A 601 9.12 10.38 -4.58
C GLY A 601 9.82 11.71 -4.82
N MET A 602 10.38 12.32 -3.76
CA MET A 602 11.07 13.59 -3.81
C MET A 602 12.31 13.56 -2.93
N VAL A 603 13.46 13.89 -3.49
CA VAL A 603 14.73 13.97 -2.75
C VAL A 603 14.92 15.39 -2.20
N LEU A 604 15.23 15.47 -0.91
CA LEU A 604 15.72 16.69 -0.26
C LEU A 604 17.23 16.59 -0.11
N ASP A 605 17.93 17.58 -0.62
CA ASP A 605 19.39 17.62 -0.66
C ASP A 605 20.01 18.84 0.05
N GLY A 606 19.19 19.62 0.76
CA GLY A 606 19.62 20.81 1.51
C GLY A 606 19.73 22.08 0.67
N THR A 607 19.42 22.04 -0.62
CA THR A 607 19.52 23.19 -1.52
C THR A 607 18.28 24.09 -1.48
N GLU A 608 18.43 25.34 -1.94
CA GLU A 608 17.32 26.26 -2.17
C GLU A 608 16.37 25.75 -3.26
N ASP A 609 16.89 24.98 -4.23
CA ASP A 609 16.05 24.38 -5.27
C ASP A 609 15.14 23.30 -4.70
N SER A 610 15.64 22.46 -3.79
CA SER A 610 14.81 21.52 -3.02
C SER A 610 13.73 22.26 -2.22
N ASP A 611 14.07 23.39 -1.59
CA ASP A 611 13.11 24.19 -0.82
C ASP A 611 11.99 24.76 -1.70
N ARG A 612 12.33 25.27 -2.88
CA ARG A 612 11.37 25.74 -3.88
C ARG A 612 10.43 24.63 -4.34
N ARG A 613 10.98 23.47 -4.65
CA ARG A 613 10.21 22.30 -5.15
C ARG A 613 9.27 21.75 -4.10
N LEU A 614 9.75 21.51 -2.88
CA LEU A 614 8.93 20.93 -1.82
C LEU A 614 7.71 21.80 -1.51
N LYS A 615 7.87 23.13 -1.49
CA LYS A 615 6.77 24.06 -1.23
C LYS A 615 5.71 24.04 -2.34
N SER A 616 6.14 24.00 -3.59
CA SER A 616 5.22 23.98 -4.74
C SER A 616 4.50 22.63 -4.85
N MET A 617 5.26 21.54 -4.78
CA MET A 617 4.74 20.20 -5.04
C MET A 617 3.86 19.69 -3.90
N LEU A 618 4.30 19.77 -2.62
CA LEU A 618 3.53 19.29 -1.49
C LEU A 618 2.25 20.11 -1.26
N PHE A 619 2.26 21.41 -1.59
CA PHE A 619 1.05 22.22 -1.57
C PHE A 619 0.02 21.71 -2.58
N TRP A 620 0.45 21.48 -3.82
CA TRP A 620 -0.43 20.96 -4.87
C TRP A 620 -0.94 19.55 -4.55
N ASP A 621 -0.06 18.65 -4.18
CA ASP A 621 -0.35 17.22 -4.00
C ASP A 621 -1.54 16.99 -3.05
N VAL A 622 -1.67 17.79 -2.00
CA VAL A 622 -2.79 17.72 -1.07
C VAL A 622 -4.00 18.53 -1.53
N ASN A 623 -3.78 19.80 -1.91
CA ASN A 623 -4.89 20.72 -2.19
C ASN A 623 -5.66 20.37 -3.46
N ASN A 624 -5.07 19.63 -4.41
CA ASN A 624 -5.78 19.08 -5.56
C ASN A 624 -6.96 18.19 -5.10
N GLY A 625 -6.75 17.28 -4.17
CA GLY A 625 -7.79 16.42 -3.64
C GLY A 625 -8.78 17.16 -2.75
N ILE A 626 -8.31 18.14 -1.95
CA ILE A 626 -9.23 18.99 -1.17
C ILE A 626 -10.16 19.76 -2.10
N ALA A 627 -9.64 20.33 -3.19
CA ALA A 627 -10.46 21.03 -4.18
C ALA A 627 -11.52 20.11 -4.81
N ARG A 628 -11.15 18.87 -5.12
CA ARG A 628 -12.06 17.84 -5.62
C ARG A 628 -13.17 17.51 -4.62
N ARG A 629 -12.81 17.32 -3.35
CA ARG A 629 -13.74 17.00 -2.26
C ARG A 629 -14.62 18.21 -1.92
N ASN A 630 -14.07 19.42 -1.94
CA ASN A 630 -14.83 20.65 -1.84
C ASN A 630 -15.91 20.75 -2.92
N TRP A 631 -15.56 20.49 -4.19
CA TRP A 631 -16.53 20.54 -5.28
C TRP A 631 -17.66 19.51 -5.12
N ALA A 632 -17.38 18.38 -4.49
CA ALA A 632 -18.37 17.37 -4.13
C ALA A 632 -19.22 17.76 -2.89
N ARG A 633 -19.04 18.94 -2.34
CA ARG A 633 -19.74 19.50 -1.18
C ARG A 633 -19.37 18.88 0.17
N ASN A 634 -18.22 18.23 0.30
CA ASN A 634 -17.74 17.73 1.58
C ASN A 634 -17.39 18.91 2.49
N GLU A 635 -18.05 19.02 3.65
CA GLU A 635 -17.95 20.18 4.55
C GLU A 635 -16.52 20.43 5.06
N GLY A 636 -15.81 19.36 5.48
CA GLY A 636 -14.42 19.46 5.90
C GLY A 636 -13.49 20.00 4.80
N ALA A 637 -13.76 19.62 3.54
CA ALA A 637 -12.97 20.09 2.40
C ALA A 637 -13.28 21.56 2.03
N ILE A 638 -14.53 21.98 2.18
CA ILE A 638 -14.91 23.39 2.06
C ILE A 638 -14.18 24.24 3.10
N PHE A 639 -14.13 23.77 4.36
CA PHE A 639 -13.38 24.43 5.43
C PHE A 639 -11.88 24.49 5.08
N ALA A 640 -11.27 23.35 4.74
CA ALA A 640 -9.84 23.26 4.49
C ALA A 640 -9.38 24.11 3.29
N ILE A 641 -10.16 24.13 2.19
CA ILE A 641 -9.77 24.91 1.00
C ILE A 641 -9.94 26.42 1.22
N LYS A 642 -10.93 26.86 1.99
CA LYS A 642 -11.09 28.27 2.39
C LYS A 642 -9.88 28.73 3.20
N ARG A 643 -9.47 27.95 4.20
CA ARG A 643 -8.26 28.21 5.00
C ARG A 643 -7.01 28.27 4.13
N ALA A 644 -6.86 27.34 3.16
CA ALA A 644 -5.74 27.38 2.22
C ALA A 644 -5.74 28.65 1.35
N MET A 645 -6.91 29.14 0.91
CA MET A 645 -7.01 30.39 0.16
C MET A 645 -6.67 31.63 1.00
N GLU A 646 -6.90 31.61 2.30
CA GLU A 646 -6.51 32.70 3.21
C GLU A 646 -4.99 32.82 3.35
N THR A 647 -4.28 31.67 3.34
CA THR A 647 -2.82 31.62 3.52
C THR A 647 -2.05 31.71 2.21
N GLN A 648 -2.68 31.38 1.06
CA GLN A 648 -2.05 31.40 -0.26
C GLN A 648 -2.84 32.30 -1.23
N PRO A 649 -2.42 33.57 -1.41
CA PRO A 649 -3.18 34.57 -2.21
C PRO A 649 -3.38 34.19 -3.68
N LEU A 650 -2.51 33.33 -4.24
CA LEU A 650 -2.63 32.86 -5.63
C LEU A 650 -3.60 31.67 -5.77
N LEU A 651 -4.00 31.06 -4.68
CA LEU A 651 -4.98 29.97 -4.71
C LEU A 651 -6.39 30.55 -4.85
N LYS A 652 -7.07 30.17 -5.90
CA LYS A 652 -8.48 30.52 -6.13
C LYS A 652 -9.23 29.26 -6.55
N VAL A 653 -9.99 28.70 -5.64
CA VAL A 653 -10.79 27.49 -5.87
C VAL A 653 -12.26 27.85 -5.90
N THR A 654 -12.98 27.25 -6.83
CA THR A 654 -14.44 27.38 -6.91
C THR A 654 -15.09 26.71 -5.70
N ILE A 655 -15.88 27.47 -4.95
CA ILE A 655 -16.69 26.95 -3.85
C ILE A 655 -18.09 26.64 -4.36
N PRO A 656 -18.64 25.44 -4.08
CA PRO A 656 -20.01 25.12 -4.52
C PRO A 656 -21.03 25.97 -3.76
N ASN A 657 -22.11 26.33 -4.44
CA ASN A 657 -23.27 26.94 -3.80
C ASN A 657 -24.18 25.86 -3.19
N VAL A 658 -24.84 26.19 -2.10
CA VAL A 658 -25.88 25.35 -1.50
C VAL A 658 -27.11 25.40 -2.40
N VAL A 659 -27.64 24.24 -2.71
CA VAL A 659 -28.93 24.10 -3.40
C VAL A 659 -30.00 23.78 -2.33
N ASP A 660 -31.12 24.46 -2.42
CA ASP A 660 -32.25 24.22 -1.52
C ASP A 660 -32.96 22.95 -1.98
N ASP A 661 -33.00 21.93 -1.11
CA ASP A 661 -33.63 20.65 -1.42
C ASP A 661 -35.15 20.79 -1.68
N ASP A 662 -35.80 21.83 -1.12
CA ASP A 662 -37.20 22.10 -1.35
C ASP A 662 -37.49 22.55 -2.81
N LEU A 663 -36.45 22.84 -3.60
CA LEU A 663 -36.57 23.18 -5.02
C LEU A 663 -36.47 21.95 -5.94
N LEU A 664 -36.03 20.81 -5.42
CA LEU A 664 -35.78 19.58 -6.15
C LEU A 664 -36.95 18.57 -5.97
#